data_78ecc7257e38dd2abec12c7da835b85a
#
_entry.id   78ecc7257e38dd2abec12c7da835b85a
#
_cell.length_a   1.000
_cell.length_b   1.000
_cell.length_c   1.000
_cell.angle_alpha   90.00
_cell.angle_beta   90.00
_cell.angle_gamma   90.00
#
_symmetry.space_group_name_H-M   'P 1'
#
loop_
_entity.id
_entity.type
_entity.pdbx_description
1 polymer ?
#
loop_
_entity_poly.entity_id
_entity_poly.type
_entity_poly.pdbx_seq_one_letter_code
_entity_poly.pdbx_strand_id
1 'polypeptide(L)'
;MPATTITSRMGRPEFEEPRLMHDQLPPQRRYARATRREWVAVGIAITILLSTLTFPRQFKVKPSIAKRDSPYGQFPLPSDPFHFLPCTSTTLPPPLNDTSAERTWATYFDPNPAHWNWGQPSKDHDAASQQKGPYDGRGIYLCGWLDVPLDYTNKSDTRIARLAVTKFQVSGLAPASGLNTHSSAGKKSERTIVIEPGGPGGSGTSYAWRASENITQRLSDGKFDVLGWDPRGVNASLPAISCFPHDVDRDRWSLITQQHRAVIAGYRTQVELADAMNAALMRACWELHGDLPRFVSTAFVARDVEQIRLALGEDGLSGYFVSYGTGIGQTYANMFPNSVGNLILDGTEYVRDHRVRGGFGWTALDNATDAWHDGFLGECIKAGPEYCALAKPKDNKSVTLGDLESRMDALISSLADRPVPGYTKQGGPTLITYSAFVDSIYGAMYNANSWPALAQTLYDLEAGNSTLAAAMMERNWYFDPEQPCSRTPEVPSSEELGTLVICADSYDASEPDDLDWWLSLWKNMTTQNWIAGNSRFYGVLPCRHFGTYWPKPAEVFRGDLNHTLKNPVLLIAETYDPATPLRNGRRLLEEMGSNARLIAHHGYGHSSRDTSKCTDSIAKAYILNGTLPDEAETNCYAEEKPYLYGVGKKGPTALVKSAQEKDYLRIWREHLEELALWNPRLLAA
;
A
#
# COMPACT_ATOMS: atom_id res chain seq x y z
N MET A 1 51.90 33.92 -43.62
CA MET A 1 51.87 35.28 -42.99
C MET A 1 51.27 35.10 -41.62
N PRO A 2 51.77 35.80 -40.60
CA PRO A 2 52.05 35.12 -39.34
C PRO A 2 50.91 35.25 -38.28
N ALA A 3 50.94 34.30 -37.38
CA ALA A 3 50.12 34.22 -36.18
C ALA A 3 50.41 35.38 -35.20
N THR A 4 49.36 35.98 -34.66
CA THR A 4 49.49 36.94 -33.55
C THR A 4 48.90 36.29 -32.29
N THR A 5 49.77 35.96 -31.37
CA THR A 5 49.47 35.46 -30.05
C THR A 5 49.08 36.63 -29.13
N ILE A 6 47.88 36.63 -28.58
CA ILE A 6 47.48 37.56 -27.52
C ILE A 6 47.37 36.74 -26.24
N THR A 7 48.35 36.91 -25.35
CA THR A 7 48.31 36.48 -23.95
C THR A 7 47.58 37.52 -23.09
N SER A 8 46.39 37.23 -22.62
CA SER A 8 45.75 38.02 -21.55
C SER A 8 45.90 37.29 -20.22
N ARG A 9 46.68 37.84 -19.33
CA ARG A 9 46.72 37.49 -17.90
C ARG A 9 45.41 37.91 -17.26
N MET A 10 44.58 36.98 -16.84
CA MET A 10 43.50 37.25 -15.86
C MET A 10 44.06 37.01 -14.46
N GLY A 11 44.06 38.09 -13.64
CA GLY A 11 44.38 38.03 -12.24
C GLY A 11 43.30 37.28 -11.46
N ARG A 12 43.76 36.47 -10.49
CA ARG A 12 42.88 35.83 -9.52
C ARG A 12 42.26 36.90 -8.61
N PRO A 13 40.99 36.85 -8.26
CA PRO A 13 40.46 37.66 -7.16
C PRO A 13 40.95 37.04 -5.84
N GLU A 14 41.61 37.84 -5.00
CA GLU A 14 41.86 37.58 -3.60
C GLU A 14 40.53 37.56 -2.87
N PHE A 15 40.22 36.47 -2.23
CA PHE A 15 39.11 36.39 -1.26
C PHE A 15 39.65 36.89 0.09
N GLU A 16 39.17 38.04 0.55
CA GLU A 16 39.31 38.46 1.93
C GLU A 16 38.49 37.55 2.86
N GLU A 17 39.16 36.95 3.83
CA GLU A 17 38.51 36.21 4.93
C GLU A 17 37.68 37.18 5.79
N PRO A 18 36.42 36.88 6.12
CA PRO A 18 35.67 37.71 7.04
C PRO A 18 36.23 37.58 8.47
N ARG A 19 36.61 38.68 9.07
CA ARG A 19 37.01 38.76 10.49
C ARG A 19 35.86 38.30 11.37
N LEU A 20 36.09 37.27 12.17
CA LEU A 20 35.21 36.83 13.24
C LEU A 20 35.06 37.96 14.28
N MET A 21 33.89 38.55 14.39
CA MET A 21 33.53 39.35 15.55
C MET A 21 33.46 38.46 16.80
N HIS A 22 34.29 38.77 17.77
CA HIS A 22 34.16 38.25 19.12
C HIS A 22 32.89 38.85 19.75
N ASP A 23 31.81 38.16 19.76
CA ASP A 23 30.69 38.49 20.62
C ASP A 23 30.85 37.89 22.00
N GLN A 24 30.72 38.75 22.99
CA GLN A 24 30.92 38.52 24.39
C GLN A 24 29.88 37.53 24.94
N LEU A 25 30.32 36.42 25.50
CA LEU A 25 29.51 35.52 26.28
C LEU A 25 29.02 36.21 27.57
N PRO A 26 27.79 36.01 27.99
CA PRO A 26 27.29 36.53 29.26
C PRO A 26 28.01 35.85 30.46
N PRO A 27 28.14 36.55 31.59
CA PRO A 27 28.94 36.06 32.71
C PRO A 27 28.39 34.79 33.32
N GLN A 28 29.21 33.75 33.38
CA GLN A 28 28.90 32.51 34.09
C GLN A 28 28.65 32.81 35.57
N ARG A 29 27.46 32.48 36.07
CA ARG A 29 27.19 32.42 37.52
C ARG A 29 28.14 31.43 38.18
N ARG A 30 29.06 31.94 39.02
CA ARG A 30 29.91 31.13 39.89
C ARG A 30 28.99 30.47 40.93
N TYR A 31 28.80 29.17 40.84
CA TYR A 31 28.27 28.39 41.95
C TYR A 31 29.34 28.35 43.06
N ALA A 32 28.98 28.85 44.22
CA ALA A 32 29.83 28.71 45.42
C ALA A 32 30.03 27.23 45.73
N ARG A 33 31.30 26.80 45.87
CA ARG A 33 31.60 25.44 46.30
C ARG A 33 31.19 25.29 47.76
N ALA A 34 30.17 24.44 48.01
CA ALA A 34 29.81 24.04 49.36
C ALA A 34 31.01 23.42 50.08
N THR A 35 31.20 23.78 51.34
CA THR A 35 32.29 23.29 52.16
C THR A 35 32.09 21.81 52.54
N ARG A 36 33.15 21.11 52.81
CA ARG A 36 33.15 19.67 53.18
C ARG A 36 32.20 19.36 54.37
N ARG A 37 31.94 20.36 55.24
CA ARG A 37 30.99 20.25 56.37
C ARG A 37 29.54 20.22 55.95
N GLU A 38 29.18 20.94 54.89
CA GLU A 38 27.78 20.97 54.35
C GLU A 38 27.43 19.65 53.67
N TRP A 39 28.38 19.01 52.97
CA TRP A 39 28.17 17.68 52.37
C TRP A 39 28.04 16.58 53.42
N VAL A 40 28.69 16.67 54.56
CA VAL A 40 28.54 15.72 55.67
C VAL A 40 27.17 15.87 56.31
N ALA A 41 26.64 17.10 56.47
CA ALA A 41 25.31 17.32 57.03
C ALA A 41 24.19 16.82 56.08
N VAL A 42 24.34 17.01 54.74
CA VAL A 42 23.43 16.47 53.73
C VAL A 42 23.49 14.94 53.66
N GLY A 43 24.67 14.36 53.77
CA GLY A 43 24.85 12.91 53.80
C GLY A 43 24.18 12.26 55.04
N ILE A 44 24.31 12.86 56.22
CA ILE A 44 23.65 12.38 57.43
C ILE A 44 22.13 12.53 57.37
N ALA A 45 21.59 13.65 56.81
CA ALA A 45 20.17 13.85 56.59
C ALA A 45 19.57 12.83 55.63
N ILE A 46 20.26 12.53 54.54
CA ILE A 46 19.84 11.50 53.56
C ILE A 46 19.87 10.10 54.18
N THR A 47 20.86 9.78 54.99
CA THR A 47 20.98 8.49 55.68
C THR A 47 19.89 8.30 56.75
N ILE A 48 19.52 9.36 57.48
CA ILE A 48 18.39 9.34 58.43
C ILE A 48 17.08 9.25 57.70
N LEU A 49 16.88 9.94 56.57
CA LEU A 49 15.66 9.85 55.76
C LEU A 49 15.49 8.45 55.14
N LEU A 50 16.58 7.79 54.71
CA LEU A 50 16.57 6.43 54.19
C LEU A 50 16.42 5.37 55.29
N SER A 51 16.78 5.65 56.52
CA SER A 51 16.56 4.72 57.67
C SER A 51 15.21 4.80 58.32
N THR A 52 14.46 5.88 58.08
CA THR A 52 13.05 6.01 58.52
C THR A 52 12.02 5.51 57.51
N LEU A 53 12.48 5.22 56.28
CA LEU A 53 11.72 4.41 55.33
C LEU A 53 11.87 2.93 55.70
N THR A 54 11.28 2.57 56.89
CA THR A 54 11.06 1.16 57.21
C THR A 54 10.39 0.49 56.04
N PHE A 55 11.09 -0.52 55.53
CA PHE A 55 10.59 -1.45 54.54
C PHE A 55 9.14 -1.78 54.82
N PRO A 56 8.18 -1.42 53.96
CA PRO A 56 6.93 -2.13 53.98
C PRO A 56 7.29 -3.57 53.60
N ARG A 57 7.00 -4.51 54.48
CA ARG A 57 6.92 -5.92 54.10
C ARG A 57 6.34 -5.97 52.73
N GLN A 58 7.18 -6.38 51.75
CA GLN A 58 6.64 -6.81 50.46
C GLN A 58 5.72 -7.97 50.73
N PHE A 59 4.44 -7.65 51.00
CA PHE A 59 3.39 -8.52 50.55
C PHE A 59 3.64 -8.66 49.04
N LYS A 60 4.22 -9.76 48.61
CA LYS A 60 4.03 -10.28 47.26
C LYS A 60 2.54 -10.52 47.12
N VAL A 61 1.79 -9.47 46.90
CA VAL A 61 0.52 -9.59 46.21
C VAL A 61 0.93 -10.09 44.85
N LYS A 62 0.87 -11.40 44.63
CA LYS A 62 0.70 -11.90 43.27
C LYS A 62 -0.40 -11.04 42.72
N PRO A 63 -0.17 -10.26 41.64
CA PRO A 63 -1.27 -9.62 40.98
C PRO A 63 -2.20 -10.76 40.57
N SER A 64 -3.26 -10.96 41.31
CA SER A 64 -4.41 -11.67 40.84
C SER A 64 -4.83 -10.84 39.63
N ILE A 65 -4.53 -11.30 38.43
CA ILE A 65 -5.15 -10.81 37.21
C ILE A 65 -6.62 -11.05 37.47
N ALA A 66 -7.33 -10.01 37.89
CA ALA A 66 -8.77 -10.05 38.00
C ALA A 66 -9.23 -10.55 36.64
N LYS A 67 -9.92 -11.69 36.59
CA LYS A 67 -10.49 -12.21 35.36
C LYS A 67 -11.33 -11.09 34.77
N ARG A 68 -10.88 -10.53 33.66
CA ARG A 68 -11.61 -9.51 32.90
C ARG A 68 -12.57 -10.26 31.99
N ASP A 69 -13.68 -10.75 32.57
CA ASP A 69 -14.70 -11.46 31.79
C ASP A 69 -15.64 -10.43 31.16
N SER A 70 -15.86 -10.58 29.86
CA SER A 70 -16.91 -9.87 29.13
C SER A 70 -18.20 -10.68 29.10
N PRO A 71 -19.35 -10.12 28.69
CA PRO A 71 -20.58 -10.88 28.42
C PRO A 71 -20.38 -11.98 27.36
N TYR A 72 -19.32 -11.91 26.56
CA TYR A 72 -18.97 -12.88 25.51
C TYR A 72 -17.79 -13.80 25.91
N GLY A 73 -17.38 -13.80 27.16
CA GLY A 73 -16.26 -14.58 27.65
C GLY A 73 -14.94 -13.82 27.70
N GLN A 74 -13.86 -14.58 27.80
CA GLN A 74 -12.51 -14.07 27.93
C GLN A 74 -11.75 -14.28 26.60
N PHE A 75 -10.97 -13.30 26.20
CA PHE A 75 -10.10 -13.35 25.00
C PHE A 75 -8.66 -13.05 25.39
N PRO A 76 -7.66 -13.57 24.61
CA PRO A 76 -7.82 -14.56 23.55
C PRO A 76 -8.22 -15.94 24.10
N LEU A 77 -8.84 -16.77 23.25
CA LEU A 77 -9.12 -18.17 23.59
C LEU A 77 -7.78 -18.95 23.59
N PRO A 78 -7.50 -19.81 24.59
CA PRO A 78 -6.22 -20.53 24.68
C PRO A 78 -5.95 -21.50 23.51
N SER A 79 -6.99 -21.96 22.83
CA SER A 79 -6.89 -22.89 21.69
C SER A 79 -6.83 -22.19 20.33
N ASP A 80 -6.89 -20.87 20.30
CA ASP A 80 -6.88 -20.11 19.06
C ASP A 80 -5.44 -19.84 18.59
N PRO A 81 -5.00 -20.39 17.45
CA PRO A 81 -3.63 -20.23 16.96
C PRO A 81 -3.29 -18.78 16.58
N PHE A 82 -4.29 -17.94 16.35
CA PHE A 82 -4.11 -16.52 16.05
C PHE A 82 -4.24 -15.63 17.28
N HIS A 83 -4.59 -16.18 18.43
CA HIS A 83 -4.80 -15.41 19.66
C HIS A 83 -5.78 -14.24 19.48
N PHE A 84 -6.86 -14.41 18.72
CA PHE A 84 -7.80 -13.35 18.41
C PHE A 84 -8.43 -12.71 19.64
N LEU A 85 -8.50 -11.39 19.62
CA LEU A 85 -9.27 -10.58 20.58
C LEU A 85 -9.98 -9.42 19.86
N PRO A 86 -11.11 -8.94 20.40
CA PRO A 86 -11.73 -7.68 19.94
C PRO A 86 -10.74 -6.52 20.06
N CYS A 87 -10.61 -5.71 19.02
CA CYS A 87 -9.53 -4.75 18.89
C CYS A 87 -9.93 -3.47 18.16
N THR A 88 -8.96 -2.59 18.00
CA THR A 88 -9.01 -1.42 17.12
C THR A 88 -7.95 -1.54 16.04
N SER A 89 -8.04 -0.72 15.00
CA SER A 89 -7.03 -0.66 13.92
C SER A 89 -5.62 -0.27 14.39
N THR A 90 -5.50 0.25 15.61
CA THR A 90 -4.22 0.62 16.24
C THR A 90 -3.66 -0.45 17.17
N THR A 91 -4.31 -1.61 17.29
CA THR A 91 -3.84 -2.71 18.13
C THR A 91 -2.71 -3.47 17.44
N LEU A 92 -1.50 -3.40 18.01
CA LEU A 92 -0.29 -4.00 17.44
C LEU A 92 0.10 -5.29 18.19
N PRO A 93 0.64 -6.32 17.49
CA PRO A 93 1.19 -7.51 18.12
C PRO A 93 2.32 -7.19 19.11
N PRO A 94 2.53 -8.02 20.15
CA PRO A 94 3.66 -7.86 21.07
C PRO A 94 5.00 -7.95 20.35
N PRO A 95 6.04 -7.20 20.78
CA PRO A 95 7.35 -7.24 20.16
C PRO A 95 8.01 -8.63 20.27
N LEU A 96 8.89 -8.96 19.33
CA LEU A 96 9.55 -10.28 19.26
C LEU A 96 10.44 -10.60 20.47
N ASN A 97 10.95 -9.60 21.16
CA ASN A 97 11.75 -9.78 22.36
C ASN A 97 10.91 -9.92 23.65
N ASP A 98 9.59 -9.91 23.54
CA ASP A 98 8.73 -10.17 24.70
C ASP A 98 8.66 -11.67 24.99
N THR A 99 9.29 -12.07 26.08
CA THR A 99 9.32 -13.47 26.55
C THR A 99 7.97 -13.99 27.09
N SER A 100 6.97 -13.13 27.16
CA SER A 100 5.61 -13.42 27.64
C SER A 100 4.54 -12.86 26.71
N ALA A 101 4.80 -12.91 25.40
CA ALA A 101 3.97 -12.29 24.36
C ALA A 101 2.47 -12.56 24.50
N GLU A 102 2.06 -13.82 24.71
CA GLU A 102 0.66 -14.18 24.92
C GLU A 102 0.06 -13.50 26.15
N ARG A 103 0.84 -13.38 27.24
CA ARG A 103 0.37 -12.71 28.46
C ARG A 103 0.24 -11.22 28.23
N THR A 104 1.20 -10.60 27.59
CA THR A 104 1.15 -9.18 27.21
C THR A 104 -0.05 -8.93 26.32
N TRP A 105 -0.26 -9.76 25.30
CA TRP A 105 -1.39 -9.66 24.39
C TRP A 105 -2.73 -9.75 25.11
N ALA A 106 -2.89 -10.69 26.04
CA ALA A 106 -4.10 -10.83 26.85
C ALA A 106 -4.42 -9.58 27.71
N THR A 107 -3.42 -8.72 27.99
CA THR A 107 -3.67 -7.46 28.72
C THR A 107 -4.35 -6.40 27.87
N TYR A 108 -4.28 -6.52 26.55
CA TYR A 108 -4.92 -5.58 25.61
C TYR A 108 -6.42 -5.82 25.47
N PHE A 109 -6.91 -6.94 25.99
CA PHE A 109 -8.33 -7.24 25.98
C PHE A 109 -9.11 -6.25 26.85
N ASP A 110 -10.01 -5.51 26.23
CA ASP A 110 -11.00 -4.67 26.93
C ASP A 110 -12.30 -5.48 27.10
N PRO A 111 -12.78 -5.72 28.34
CA PRO A 111 -13.99 -6.52 28.55
C PRO A 111 -15.30 -5.80 28.22
N ASN A 112 -15.27 -4.52 27.83
CA ASN A 112 -16.46 -3.74 27.52
C ASN A 112 -16.82 -3.82 26.02
N PRO A 113 -17.92 -4.53 25.65
CA PRO A 113 -18.30 -4.67 24.25
C PRO A 113 -18.64 -3.35 23.54
N ALA A 114 -18.93 -2.28 24.27
CA ALA A 114 -19.21 -0.97 23.68
C ALA A 114 -17.94 -0.32 23.05
N HIS A 115 -16.76 -0.79 23.42
CA HIS A 115 -15.50 -0.31 22.88
C HIS A 115 -14.98 -1.15 21.69
N TRP A 116 -15.70 -2.22 21.33
CA TRP A 116 -15.29 -3.11 20.26
C TRP A 116 -15.78 -2.64 18.89
N ASN A 117 -15.10 -3.02 17.85
CA ASN A 117 -15.50 -2.69 16.48
C ASN A 117 -16.46 -3.74 15.92
N TRP A 118 -17.74 -3.42 15.98
CA TRP A 118 -18.81 -4.23 15.42
C TRP A 118 -19.12 -3.80 14.00
N GLY A 119 -19.35 -4.76 13.11
CA GLY A 119 -19.82 -4.51 11.76
C GLY A 119 -21.20 -3.85 11.71
N GLN A 120 -21.62 -3.48 10.52
CA GLN A 120 -22.95 -2.91 10.30
C GLN A 120 -24.04 -3.95 10.64
N PRO A 121 -25.21 -3.53 11.13
CA PRO A 121 -26.35 -4.41 11.33
C PRO A 121 -26.74 -5.10 10.00
N SER A 122 -27.05 -6.40 10.03
CA SER A 122 -27.58 -7.10 8.86
C SER A 122 -28.88 -6.43 8.38
N LYS A 123 -29.05 -6.32 7.05
CA LYS A 123 -30.26 -5.73 6.44
C LYS A 123 -31.55 -6.52 6.75
N ASP A 124 -31.43 -7.79 7.14
CA ASP A 124 -32.53 -8.66 7.54
C ASP A 124 -32.94 -8.49 9.01
N HIS A 125 -32.33 -7.54 9.71
CA HIS A 125 -32.72 -7.18 11.09
C HIS A 125 -34.00 -6.32 11.04
N ASP A 126 -35.14 -7.00 10.94
CA ASP A 126 -36.45 -6.38 11.13
C ASP A 126 -36.54 -5.69 12.50
N ALA A 127 -37.14 -4.49 12.52
CA ALA A 127 -37.41 -3.70 13.69
C ALA A 127 -38.25 -4.45 14.79
N ALA A 128 -38.71 -5.66 14.51
CA ALA A 128 -39.45 -6.53 15.43
C ALA A 128 -38.57 -7.23 16.49
N SER A 129 -37.22 -7.14 16.38
CA SER A 129 -36.30 -7.84 17.30
C SER A 129 -35.78 -6.97 18.46
N GLN A 130 -36.57 -6.01 18.95
CA GLN A 130 -36.22 -5.15 20.10
C GLN A 130 -35.92 -5.87 21.42
N GLN A 131 -36.02 -7.19 21.47
CA GLN A 131 -35.63 -8.04 22.62
C GLN A 131 -34.21 -8.63 22.51
N LYS A 132 -33.47 -8.35 21.43
CA LYS A 132 -32.09 -8.84 21.24
C LYS A 132 -31.09 -7.80 21.75
N GLY A 133 -29.92 -8.25 22.19
CA GLY A 133 -28.85 -7.38 22.64
C GLY A 133 -28.37 -6.42 21.53
N PRO A 134 -27.71 -5.28 21.86
CA PRO A 134 -27.33 -4.23 20.89
C PRO A 134 -26.35 -4.70 19.83
N TYR A 135 -25.73 -5.86 20.00
CA TYR A 135 -24.70 -6.41 19.11
C TYR A 135 -25.13 -7.71 18.42
N ASP A 136 -26.34 -8.21 18.69
CA ASP A 136 -26.84 -9.45 18.10
C ASP A 136 -26.98 -9.31 16.57
N GLY A 137 -26.48 -10.33 15.84
CA GLY A 137 -26.52 -10.35 14.39
C GLY A 137 -25.56 -9.40 13.69
N ARG A 138 -24.61 -8.80 14.39
CA ARG A 138 -23.54 -8.00 13.83
C ARG A 138 -22.25 -8.81 13.78
N GLY A 139 -21.51 -8.69 12.69
CA GLY A 139 -20.14 -9.18 12.60
C GLY A 139 -19.21 -8.39 13.55
N ILE A 140 -17.99 -8.90 13.77
CA ILE A 140 -17.01 -8.26 14.64
C ILE A 140 -15.61 -8.32 14.05
N TYR A 141 -14.84 -7.25 14.25
CA TYR A 141 -13.41 -7.20 13.95
C TYR A 141 -12.59 -7.74 15.11
N LEU A 142 -11.67 -8.65 14.79
CA LEU A 142 -10.75 -9.30 15.71
C LEU A 142 -9.33 -9.11 15.20
N CYS A 143 -8.40 -8.72 16.08
CA CYS A 143 -6.98 -8.72 15.78
C CYS A 143 -6.30 -9.92 16.42
N GLY A 144 -5.25 -10.39 15.76
CA GLY A 144 -4.43 -11.48 16.23
C GLY A 144 -3.05 -11.44 15.58
N TRP A 145 -2.30 -12.48 15.84
CA TRP A 145 -0.98 -12.66 15.24
C TRP A 145 -0.66 -14.15 15.10
N LEU A 146 0.27 -14.47 14.17
CA LEU A 146 0.74 -15.81 13.92
C LEU A 146 2.26 -15.80 13.82
N ASP A 147 2.94 -16.58 14.67
CA ASP A 147 4.38 -16.77 14.58
C ASP A 147 4.72 -17.85 13.54
N VAL A 148 5.62 -17.52 12.62
CA VAL A 148 6.08 -18.38 11.54
C VAL A 148 7.62 -18.38 11.49
N PRO A 149 8.27 -19.42 10.93
CA PRO A 149 9.72 -19.39 10.75
C PRO A 149 10.18 -18.19 9.92
N LEU A 150 11.22 -17.49 10.35
CA LEU A 150 11.85 -16.45 9.52
C LEU A 150 12.46 -17.09 8.28
N ASP A 151 13.22 -18.18 8.44
CA ASP A 151 13.81 -18.95 7.35
C ASP A 151 13.23 -20.36 7.27
N TYR A 152 12.35 -20.59 6.28
CA TYR A 152 11.78 -21.92 6.01
C TYR A 152 12.77 -22.90 5.41
N THR A 153 13.91 -22.42 4.87
CA THR A 153 14.92 -23.24 4.21
C THR A 153 15.95 -23.81 5.18
N ASN A 154 16.05 -23.23 6.38
CA ASN A 154 17.01 -23.62 7.39
C ASN A 154 16.33 -23.96 8.73
N LYS A 155 16.09 -25.26 8.97
CA LYS A 155 15.46 -25.73 10.22
C LYS A 155 16.23 -25.44 11.50
N SER A 156 17.51 -25.05 11.40
CA SER A 156 18.32 -24.68 12.55
C SER A 156 18.21 -23.17 12.90
N ASP A 157 17.62 -22.38 12.02
CA ASP A 157 17.31 -20.97 12.33
C ASP A 157 16.06 -20.94 13.23
N THR A 158 16.23 -20.41 14.43
CA THR A 158 15.17 -20.31 15.44
C THR A 158 14.45 -18.97 15.41
N ARG A 159 14.87 -18.05 14.52
CA ARG A 159 14.22 -16.75 14.37
C ARG A 159 12.81 -16.92 13.79
N ILE A 160 11.92 -16.05 14.22
CA ILE A 160 10.54 -16.03 13.78
C ILE A 160 10.19 -14.71 13.09
N ALA A 161 9.19 -14.76 12.24
CA ALA A 161 8.40 -13.60 11.85
C ALA A 161 7.03 -13.71 12.53
N ARG A 162 6.53 -12.60 13.07
CA ARG A 162 5.20 -12.49 13.68
C ARG A 162 4.27 -11.77 12.75
N LEU A 163 3.38 -12.50 12.11
CA LEU A 163 2.43 -11.94 11.16
C LEU A 163 1.24 -11.32 11.91
N ALA A 164 1.00 -10.04 11.70
CA ALA A 164 -0.21 -9.40 12.18
C ALA A 164 -1.40 -9.81 11.32
N VAL A 165 -2.54 -10.12 11.94
CA VAL A 165 -3.77 -10.50 11.25
C VAL A 165 -4.98 -9.74 11.78
N THR A 166 -5.91 -9.41 10.89
CA THR A 166 -7.22 -8.86 11.22
C THR A 166 -8.30 -9.72 10.56
N LYS A 167 -9.26 -10.17 11.36
CA LYS A 167 -10.39 -10.98 10.90
C LYS A 167 -11.70 -10.24 11.12
N PHE A 168 -12.55 -10.19 10.12
CA PHE A 168 -13.95 -9.88 10.27
C PHE A 168 -14.76 -11.18 10.38
N GLN A 169 -15.29 -11.47 11.57
CA GLN A 169 -16.12 -12.65 11.82
C GLN A 169 -17.58 -12.29 11.62
N VAL A 170 -18.18 -12.82 10.56
CA VAL A 170 -19.56 -12.47 10.15
C VAL A 170 -20.62 -12.89 11.15
N SER A 171 -20.40 -13.97 11.89
CA SER A 171 -21.33 -14.49 12.90
C SER A 171 -21.32 -13.71 14.23
N GLY A 172 -20.45 -12.70 14.37
CA GLY A 172 -20.24 -12.00 15.65
C GLY A 172 -19.72 -12.93 16.76
N LEU A 173 -20.12 -12.68 18.00
CA LEU A 173 -19.73 -13.47 19.17
C LEU A 173 -20.94 -14.05 19.87
N ALA A 174 -20.80 -15.26 20.45
CA ALA A 174 -21.82 -15.87 21.27
C ALA A 174 -21.70 -15.40 22.72
N PRO A 175 -22.81 -14.96 23.38
CA PRO A 175 -22.79 -14.67 24.80
C PRO A 175 -22.35 -15.86 25.66
N ALA A 176 -21.50 -15.62 26.66
CA ALA A 176 -20.97 -16.64 27.56
C ALA A 176 -22.07 -17.35 28.37
N SER A 177 -23.21 -16.67 28.58
CA SER A 177 -24.38 -17.19 29.32
C SER A 177 -25.17 -18.27 28.58
N GLY A 178 -24.88 -18.53 27.31
CA GLY A 178 -25.59 -19.51 26.48
C GLY A 178 -27.06 -19.15 26.20
N LEU A 179 -27.52 -17.97 26.63
CA LEU A 179 -28.92 -17.54 26.46
C LEU A 179 -29.16 -17.05 25.04
N ASN A 180 -30.02 -17.76 24.31
CA ASN A 180 -30.69 -17.34 23.08
C ASN A 180 -29.87 -16.71 22.00
N THR A 181 -29.00 -17.49 21.37
CA THR A 181 -28.31 -17.05 20.16
C THR A 181 -28.83 -17.79 18.94
N HIS A 182 -28.74 -17.15 17.79
CA HIS A 182 -28.80 -17.87 16.53
C HIS A 182 -27.80 -19.03 16.60
N SER A 183 -28.14 -20.18 16.05
CA SER A 183 -27.32 -21.38 16.10
C SER A 183 -25.89 -21.20 15.54
N SER A 184 -25.65 -20.12 14.79
CA SER A 184 -24.37 -19.75 14.17
C SER A 184 -23.57 -18.68 14.95
N ALA A 185 -24.14 -17.98 15.93
CA ALA A 185 -23.44 -16.89 16.64
C ALA A 185 -22.11 -17.38 17.25
N GLY A 186 -21.05 -16.63 17.04
CA GLY A 186 -19.71 -16.92 17.54
C GLY A 186 -19.00 -18.12 16.89
N LYS A 187 -19.61 -18.77 15.91
CA LYS A 187 -18.98 -19.86 15.18
C LYS A 187 -18.17 -19.31 14.00
N LYS A 188 -17.01 -19.90 13.78
CA LYS A 188 -16.26 -19.70 12.54
C LYS A 188 -17.14 -20.09 11.35
N SER A 189 -17.08 -19.33 10.26
CA SER A 189 -17.73 -19.70 9.01
C SER A 189 -17.12 -20.95 8.39
N GLU A 190 -17.83 -21.57 7.44
CA GLU A 190 -17.36 -22.78 6.74
C GLU A 190 -16.01 -22.57 6.06
N ARG A 191 -15.80 -21.37 5.52
CA ARG A 191 -14.55 -20.93 4.87
C ARG A 191 -14.22 -19.52 5.30
N THR A 192 -12.94 -19.19 5.23
CA THR A 192 -12.43 -17.85 5.41
C THR A 192 -11.93 -17.32 4.07
N ILE A 193 -12.39 -16.15 3.64
CA ILE A 193 -11.83 -15.45 2.49
C ILE A 193 -10.57 -14.73 2.98
N VAL A 194 -9.40 -15.28 2.67
CA VAL A 194 -8.13 -14.60 2.93
C VAL A 194 -7.92 -13.51 1.89
N ILE A 195 -7.61 -12.29 2.31
CA ILE A 195 -7.50 -11.14 1.40
C ILE A 195 -6.11 -10.51 1.44
N GLU A 196 -5.63 -10.07 0.26
CA GLU A 196 -4.35 -9.43 0.09
C GLU A 196 -4.44 -8.30 -0.94
N PRO A 197 -4.04 -7.04 -0.59
CA PRO A 197 -4.22 -5.88 -1.46
C PRO A 197 -3.17 -5.73 -2.56
N GLY A 198 -2.01 -6.33 -2.44
CA GLY A 198 -0.90 -6.16 -3.38
C GLY A 198 0.15 -5.13 -2.96
N GLY A 199 0.63 -4.38 -3.89
CA GLY A 199 1.73 -3.44 -3.78
C GLY A 199 2.90 -3.80 -4.70
N PRO A 200 3.93 -4.57 -4.26
CA PRO A 200 4.20 -5.20 -2.95
C PRO A 200 4.43 -4.20 -1.82
N GLY A 201 4.11 -4.65 -0.60
CA GLY A 201 4.22 -3.84 0.62
C GLY A 201 2.89 -3.29 1.14
N GLY A 202 1.76 -3.62 0.49
CA GLY A 202 0.44 -3.29 0.96
C GLY A 202 0.06 -4.01 2.26
N SER A 203 -0.65 -3.32 3.17
CA SER A 203 -1.11 -3.87 4.44
C SER A 203 -2.44 -4.60 4.30
N GLY A 204 -2.42 -5.92 4.48
CA GLY A 204 -3.64 -6.72 4.46
C GLY A 204 -4.53 -6.50 5.68
N THR A 205 -3.97 -6.16 6.85
CA THR A 205 -4.78 -5.79 8.02
C THR A 205 -5.52 -4.49 7.78
N SER A 206 -4.87 -3.45 7.22
CA SER A 206 -5.54 -2.20 6.83
C SER A 206 -6.60 -2.44 5.75
N TYR A 207 -6.34 -3.35 4.81
CA TYR A 207 -7.32 -3.73 3.80
C TYR A 207 -8.53 -4.42 4.43
N ALA A 208 -8.31 -5.32 5.39
CA ALA A 208 -9.40 -5.96 6.12
C ALA A 208 -10.29 -4.94 6.85
N TRP A 209 -9.70 -3.97 7.55
CA TRP A 209 -10.45 -2.93 8.23
C TRP A 209 -11.39 -2.14 7.31
N ARG A 210 -10.97 -1.90 6.07
CA ARG A 210 -11.72 -1.07 5.10
C ARG A 210 -12.70 -1.84 4.24
N ALA A 211 -12.39 -3.08 3.91
CA ALA A 211 -13.06 -3.77 2.82
C ALA A 211 -13.78 -5.06 3.23
N SER A 212 -13.53 -5.63 4.43
CA SER A 212 -14.05 -6.96 4.79
C SER A 212 -15.55 -7.09 4.67
N GLU A 213 -16.32 -6.11 5.16
CA GLU A 213 -17.80 -6.15 5.09
C GLU A 213 -18.30 -6.13 3.63
N ASN A 214 -17.67 -5.32 2.79
CA ASN A 214 -17.99 -5.26 1.37
C ASN A 214 -17.59 -6.55 0.63
N ILE A 215 -16.41 -7.09 0.94
CA ILE A 215 -15.89 -8.31 0.32
C ILE A 215 -16.77 -9.51 0.66
N THR A 216 -17.09 -9.72 1.95
CA THR A 216 -17.97 -10.85 2.32
C THR A 216 -19.35 -10.69 1.70
N GLN A 217 -19.90 -9.48 1.65
CA GLN A 217 -21.20 -9.22 1.02
C GLN A 217 -21.16 -9.45 -0.50
N ARG A 218 -20.11 -8.97 -1.18
CA ARG A 218 -19.93 -9.11 -2.63
C ARG A 218 -19.72 -10.58 -3.02
N LEU A 219 -18.83 -11.28 -2.32
CA LEU A 219 -18.33 -12.59 -2.74
C LEU A 219 -19.05 -13.78 -2.07
N SER A 220 -19.75 -13.58 -0.95
CA SER A 220 -20.38 -14.69 -0.22
C SER A 220 -21.78 -14.39 0.34
N ASP A 221 -22.40 -13.26 -0.01
CA ASP A 221 -23.66 -12.79 0.61
C ASP A 221 -23.56 -12.71 2.14
N GLY A 222 -22.39 -12.28 2.67
CA GLY A 222 -22.15 -12.16 4.10
C GLY A 222 -22.01 -13.50 4.85
N LYS A 223 -21.72 -14.62 4.16
CA LYS A 223 -21.66 -15.95 4.78
C LYS A 223 -20.29 -16.34 5.30
N PHE A 224 -19.21 -15.81 4.71
CA PHE A 224 -17.84 -16.21 5.03
C PHE A 224 -17.09 -15.13 5.77
N ASP A 225 -16.31 -15.54 6.76
CA ASP A 225 -15.35 -14.67 7.45
C ASP A 225 -14.32 -14.14 6.46
N VAL A 226 -13.77 -12.99 6.75
CA VAL A 226 -12.70 -12.39 5.95
C VAL A 226 -11.48 -12.17 6.83
N LEU A 227 -10.29 -12.57 6.36
CA LEU A 227 -9.03 -12.41 7.06
C LEU A 227 -8.01 -11.72 6.17
N GLY A 228 -7.50 -10.57 6.61
CA GLY A 228 -6.32 -9.93 6.04
C GLY A 228 -5.12 -10.08 6.97
N TRP A 229 -3.93 -10.16 6.39
CA TRP A 229 -2.68 -10.20 7.13
C TRP A 229 -1.68 -9.19 6.55
N ASP A 230 -0.78 -8.71 7.38
CA ASP A 230 0.37 -7.98 6.90
C ASP A 230 1.47 -8.99 6.51
N PRO A 231 1.90 -9.04 5.24
CA PRO A 231 3.03 -9.88 4.86
C PRO A 231 4.26 -9.59 5.72
N ARG A 232 5.17 -10.55 5.82
CA ARG A 232 6.45 -10.38 6.55
C ARG A 232 7.16 -9.10 6.17
N GLY A 233 7.57 -8.33 7.15
CA GLY A 233 8.21 -7.02 6.98
C GLY A 233 7.27 -5.84 6.78
N VAL A 234 5.98 -6.07 6.54
CA VAL A 234 4.96 -5.04 6.29
C VAL A 234 4.33 -4.58 7.59
N ASN A 235 4.19 -3.26 7.75
CA ASN A 235 3.35 -2.57 8.73
C ASN A 235 3.45 -3.19 10.14
N ALA A 236 2.40 -3.82 10.65
CA ALA A 236 2.34 -4.38 12.00
C ALA A 236 3.00 -5.77 12.14
N SER A 237 3.41 -6.42 11.05
CA SER A 237 4.17 -7.67 11.09
C SER A 237 5.62 -7.43 11.51
N LEU A 238 6.15 -8.34 12.34
CA LEU A 238 7.47 -8.18 12.93
C LEU A 238 8.46 -9.27 12.43
N PRO A 239 9.75 -8.93 12.23
CA PRO A 239 10.30 -7.58 12.29
C PRO A 239 9.79 -6.72 11.12
N ALA A 240 9.34 -5.50 11.38
CA ALA A 240 9.02 -4.54 10.32
C ALA A 240 10.32 -4.11 9.63
N ILE A 241 10.27 -3.95 8.31
CA ILE A 241 11.43 -3.54 7.51
C ILE A 241 11.20 -2.14 6.97
N SER A 242 11.97 -1.18 7.51
CA SER A 242 12.03 0.21 7.06
C SER A 242 13.48 0.61 6.92
N CYS A 243 13.86 1.23 5.82
CA CYS A 243 15.24 1.69 5.61
C CYS A 243 15.54 3.02 6.31
N PHE A 244 14.61 3.52 7.11
CA PHE A 244 14.74 4.71 7.94
C PHE A 244 14.42 4.40 9.40
N PRO A 245 15.15 4.98 10.36
CA PRO A 245 14.87 4.80 11.79
C PRO A 245 13.49 5.36 12.19
N HIS A 246 13.06 6.45 11.54
CA HIS A 246 11.79 7.12 11.78
C HIS A 246 11.21 7.65 10.47
N ASP A 247 9.88 7.77 10.36
CA ASP A 247 9.22 8.31 9.17
C ASP A 247 9.64 9.75 8.87
N VAL A 248 9.90 10.57 9.90
CA VAL A 248 10.41 11.93 9.72
C VAL A 248 11.80 11.97 9.02
N ASP A 249 12.62 10.94 9.19
CA ASP A 249 13.90 10.84 8.46
C ASP A 249 13.66 10.49 6.99
N ARG A 250 12.66 9.65 6.70
CA ARG A 250 12.20 9.37 5.34
C ARG A 250 11.65 10.64 4.68
N ASP A 251 10.78 11.39 5.37
CA ASP A 251 10.22 12.64 4.86
C ASP A 251 11.33 13.63 4.53
N ARG A 252 12.27 13.80 5.43
CA ARG A 252 13.44 14.65 5.20
C ARG A 252 14.25 14.19 3.98
N TRP A 253 14.49 12.89 3.84
CA TRP A 253 15.18 12.31 2.69
C TRP A 253 14.42 12.58 1.40
N SER A 254 13.11 12.33 1.39
CA SER A 254 12.23 12.59 0.26
C SER A 254 12.25 14.07 -0.15
N LEU A 255 12.13 14.99 0.79
CA LEU A 255 12.20 16.44 0.52
C LEU A 255 13.54 16.86 -0.08
N ILE A 256 14.65 16.35 0.44
CA ILE A 256 15.99 16.65 -0.07
C ILE A 256 16.17 16.08 -1.48
N THR A 257 15.66 14.90 -1.76
CA THR A 257 15.90 14.18 -3.01
C THR A 257 14.88 14.53 -4.11
N GLN A 258 13.66 14.92 -3.78
CA GLN A 258 12.68 15.40 -4.74
C GLN A 258 13.13 16.66 -5.48
N GLN A 259 13.85 17.54 -4.81
CA GLN A 259 14.41 18.74 -5.47
C GLN A 259 15.32 18.38 -6.66
N HIS A 260 16.00 17.26 -6.60
CA HIS A 260 16.89 16.80 -7.66
C HIS A 260 16.15 16.13 -8.82
N ARG A 261 15.00 15.49 -8.56
CA ARG A 261 14.15 14.91 -9.62
C ARG A 261 13.43 15.98 -10.45
N ALA A 262 13.20 17.15 -9.87
CA ALA A 262 12.55 18.27 -10.55
C ALA A 262 13.52 19.12 -11.40
N VAL A 263 14.83 19.01 -11.15
CA VAL A 263 15.84 19.74 -11.93
C VAL A 263 16.14 18.97 -13.21
N ILE A 264 15.87 19.59 -14.36
CA ILE A 264 16.21 19.08 -15.68
C ILE A 264 17.72 19.25 -15.90
N ALA A 265 18.54 18.51 -15.16
CA ALA A 265 19.88 18.17 -15.57
C ALA A 265 19.74 17.10 -16.65
N GLY A 266 20.65 17.01 -17.61
CA GLY A 266 20.58 16.03 -18.71
C GLY A 266 20.28 14.61 -18.17
N TYR A 267 19.62 13.81 -18.97
CA TYR A 267 19.13 12.46 -18.62
C TYR A 267 20.13 11.58 -17.85
N ARG A 268 21.41 11.66 -18.24
CA ARG A 268 22.49 10.91 -17.58
C ARG A 268 22.68 11.35 -16.13
N THR A 269 22.79 12.65 -15.88
CA THR A 269 22.99 13.19 -14.53
C THR A 269 21.84 12.85 -13.61
N GLN A 270 20.61 12.79 -14.13
CA GLN A 270 19.43 12.41 -13.34
C GLN A 270 19.49 10.93 -12.93
N VAL A 271 19.87 10.05 -13.83
CA VAL A 271 20.02 8.61 -13.53
C VAL A 271 21.19 8.37 -12.58
N GLU A 272 22.35 9.03 -12.78
CA GLU A 272 23.51 8.96 -11.88
C GLU A 272 23.17 9.40 -10.46
N LEU A 273 22.39 10.47 -10.32
CA LEU A 273 21.94 10.95 -9.02
C LEU A 273 20.98 9.96 -8.35
N ALA A 274 19.98 9.48 -9.09
CA ALA A 274 19.05 8.48 -8.58
C ALA A 274 19.77 7.19 -8.18
N ASP A 275 20.74 6.75 -8.94
CA ASP A 275 21.58 5.59 -8.65
C ASP A 275 22.36 5.77 -7.35
N ALA A 276 23.01 6.93 -7.15
CA ALA A 276 23.72 7.25 -5.91
C ALA A 276 22.77 7.29 -4.68
N MET A 277 21.56 7.81 -4.86
CA MET A 277 20.54 7.81 -3.82
C MET A 277 20.10 6.39 -3.47
N ASN A 278 19.90 5.53 -4.46
CA ASN A 278 19.54 4.13 -4.25
C ASN A 278 20.66 3.35 -3.57
N ALA A 279 21.92 3.61 -3.92
CA ALA A 279 23.07 3.04 -3.21
C ALA A 279 23.07 3.40 -1.71
N ALA A 280 22.80 4.66 -1.38
CA ALA A 280 22.69 5.12 0.00
C ALA A 280 21.51 4.46 0.73
N LEU A 281 20.37 4.34 0.06
CA LEU A 281 19.17 3.70 0.63
C LEU A 281 19.41 2.21 0.91
N MET A 282 19.96 1.45 -0.03
CA MET A 282 20.24 0.03 0.15
C MET A 282 21.27 -0.21 1.27
N ARG A 283 22.24 0.68 1.42
CA ARG A 283 23.16 0.65 2.57
C ARG A 283 22.43 0.88 3.89
N ALA A 284 21.53 1.86 3.95
CA ALA A 284 20.74 2.12 5.16
C ALA A 284 19.87 0.91 5.54
N CYS A 285 19.24 0.25 4.57
CA CYS A 285 18.50 -0.99 4.79
C CYS A 285 19.41 -2.09 5.38
N TRP A 286 20.62 -2.24 4.86
CA TRP A 286 21.58 -3.22 5.38
C TRP A 286 22.01 -2.94 6.82
N GLU A 287 22.37 -1.69 7.12
CA GLU A 287 22.82 -1.27 8.45
C GLU A 287 21.72 -1.47 9.52
N LEU A 288 20.44 -1.28 9.14
CA LEU A 288 19.31 -1.44 10.06
C LEU A 288 18.83 -2.88 10.20
N HIS A 289 18.89 -3.69 9.14
CA HIS A 289 18.20 -4.97 9.09
C HIS A 289 19.10 -6.17 8.80
N GLY A 290 20.38 -5.96 8.43
CA GLY A 290 21.32 -7.05 8.12
C GLY A 290 20.77 -8.01 7.07
N ASP A 291 20.58 -9.28 7.44
CA ASP A 291 20.16 -10.34 6.52
C ASP A 291 18.65 -10.45 6.28
N LEU A 292 17.82 -9.68 6.98
CA LEU A 292 16.35 -9.80 6.89
C LEU A 292 15.78 -9.70 5.48
N PRO A 293 16.27 -8.81 4.59
CA PRO A 293 15.79 -8.74 3.21
C PRO A 293 16.01 -10.02 2.37
N ARG A 294 16.79 -10.97 2.85
CA ARG A 294 16.91 -12.30 2.20
C ARG A 294 15.66 -13.15 2.32
N PHE A 295 14.74 -12.82 3.21
CA PHE A 295 13.58 -13.63 3.58
C PHE A 295 12.25 -12.99 3.18
N VAL A 296 12.25 -11.98 2.29
CA VAL A 296 11.04 -11.24 1.90
C VAL A 296 10.50 -11.57 0.51
N SER A 297 11.11 -12.52 -0.21
CA SER A 297 10.66 -12.89 -1.56
C SER A 297 9.20 -13.37 -1.57
N THR A 298 8.57 -13.30 -2.73
CA THR A 298 7.20 -13.80 -2.94
C THR A 298 7.05 -15.28 -2.53
N ALA A 299 8.11 -16.09 -2.67
CA ALA A 299 8.10 -17.48 -2.23
C ALA A 299 7.94 -17.64 -0.71
N PHE A 300 8.60 -16.77 0.07
CA PHE A 300 8.44 -16.76 1.54
C PHE A 300 7.04 -16.31 1.95
N VAL A 301 6.49 -15.30 1.30
CA VAL A 301 5.10 -14.85 1.55
C VAL A 301 4.11 -15.98 1.21
N ALA A 302 4.30 -16.73 0.13
CA ALA A 302 3.47 -17.87 -0.21
C ALA A 302 3.53 -18.98 0.86
N ARG A 303 4.69 -19.19 1.50
CA ARG A 303 4.81 -20.10 2.66
C ARG A 303 4.07 -19.59 3.88
N ASP A 304 4.08 -18.28 4.12
CA ASP A 304 3.29 -17.68 5.20
C ASP A 304 1.79 -17.90 4.98
N VAL A 305 1.32 -17.77 3.75
CA VAL A 305 -0.07 -18.04 3.39
C VAL A 305 -0.44 -19.49 3.68
N GLU A 306 0.47 -20.45 3.43
CA GLU A 306 0.24 -21.85 3.80
C GLU A 306 0.14 -22.04 5.33
N GLN A 307 0.97 -21.32 6.13
CA GLN A 307 0.84 -21.36 7.59
C GLN A 307 -0.50 -20.75 8.06
N ILE A 308 -0.95 -19.69 7.43
CA ILE A 308 -2.27 -19.08 7.72
C ILE A 308 -3.38 -20.11 7.42
N ARG A 309 -3.36 -20.78 6.27
CA ARG A 309 -4.34 -21.83 5.92
C ARG A 309 -4.35 -22.95 6.95
N LEU A 310 -3.17 -23.44 7.34
CA LEU A 310 -3.03 -24.50 8.36
C LEU A 310 -3.56 -24.05 9.72
N ALA A 311 -3.26 -22.82 10.14
CA ALA A 311 -3.77 -22.25 11.38
C ALA A 311 -5.30 -22.03 11.34
N LEU A 312 -5.87 -21.72 10.17
CA LEU A 312 -7.32 -21.68 9.97
C LEU A 312 -7.96 -23.08 10.04
N GLY A 313 -7.18 -24.16 9.90
CA GLY A 313 -7.69 -25.53 9.85
C GLY A 313 -8.52 -25.81 8.59
N GLU A 314 -8.17 -25.18 7.47
CA GLU A 314 -8.89 -25.32 6.20
C GLU A 314 -8.15 -26.24 5.23
N ASP A 315 -8.88 -27.14 4.54
CA ASP A 315 -8.31 -28.11 3.59
C ASP A 315 -7.79 -27.44 2.29
N GLY A 316 -8.27 -26.25 1.98
CA GLY A 316 -7.86 -25.46 0.82
C GLY A 316 -7.98 -23.99 1.10
N LEU A 317 -7.01 -23.19 0.64
CA LEU A 317 -7.01 -21.75 0.75
C LEU A 317 -8.10 -21.15 -0.15
N SER A 318 -9.08 -20.48 0.46
CA SER A 318 -10.00 -19.61 -0.26
C SER A 318 -9.58 -18.17 -0.07
N GLY A 319 -9.56 -17.38 -1.16
CA GLY A 319 -9.02 -16.02 -1.05
C GLY A 319 -9.40 -15.10 -2.21
N TYR A 320 -9.17 -13.81 -1.97
CA TYR A 320 -9.32 -12.74 -2.94
C TYR A 320 -8.07 -11.87 -2.90
N PHE A 321 -7.19 -12.09 -3.86
CA PHE A 321 -5.86 -11.48 -3.96
C PHE A 321 -5.84 -10.50 -5.11
N VAL A 322 -5.33 -9.30 -4.85
CA VAL A 322 -5.41 -8.17 -5.78
C VAL A 322 -4.02 -7.70 -6.20
N SER A 323 -3.84 -7.32 -7.47
CA SER A 323 -2.60 -6.71 -7.97
C SER A 323 -1.37 -7.63 -7.74
N TYR A 324 -0.29 -7.15 -7.11
CA TYR A 324 0.84 -8.00 -6.70
C TYR A 324 0.41 -9.21 -5.86
N GLY A 325 -0.68 -9.11 -5.09
CA GLY A 325 -1.26 -10.27 -4.39
C GLY A 325 -1.58 -11.42 -5.33
N THR A 326 -1.90 -11.14 -6.60
CA THR A 326 -2.11 -12.19 -7.61
C THR A 326 -0.84 -12.95 -7.92
N GLY A 327 0.35 -12.32 -7.84
CA GLY A 327 1.65 -13.00 -7.95
C GLY A 327 1.94 -13.89 -6.74
N ILE A 328 1.55 -13.46 -5.53
CA ILE A 328 1.56 -14.33 -4.34
C ILE A 328 0.65 -15.54 -4.58
N GLY A 329 -0.57 -15.31 -5.09
CA GLY A 329 -1.53 -16.39 -5.37
C GLY A 329 -1.05 -17.38 -6.42
N GLN A 330 -0.43 -16.91 -7.52
CA GLN A 330 0.18 -17.76 -8.55
C GLN A 330 1.32 -18.60 -7.97
N THR A 331 2.19 -17.97 -7.19
CA THR A 331 3.31 -18.64 -6.52
C THR A 331 2.79 -19.67 -5.53
N TYR A 332 1.81 -19.30 -4.68
CA TYR A 332 1.19 -20.21 -3.73
C TYR A 332 0.55 -21.42 -4.42
N ALA A 333 -0.26 -21.18 -5.46
CA ALA A 333 -0.94 -22.26 -6.18
C ALA A 333 0.04 -23.28 -6.75
N ASN A 334 1.20 -22.84 -7.23
CA ASN A 334 2.19 -23.72 -7.84
C ASN A 334 3.20 -24.31 -6.83
N MET A 335 3.40 -23.71 -5.66
CA MET A 335 4.16 -24.29 -4.56
C MET A 335 3.32 -25.31 -3.76
N PHE A 336 2.01 -25.08 -3.62
CA PHE A 336 1.10 -25.87 -2.80
C PHE A 336 -0.15 -26.29 -3.59
N PRO A 337 -0.03 -27.01 -4.72
CA PRO A 337 -1.13 -27.26 -5.64
C PRO A 337 -2.30 -28.05 -5.00
N ASN A 338 -2.02 -28.88 -4.00
CA ASN A 338 -3.03 -29.64 -3.27
C ASN A 338 -3.75 -28.85 -2.18
N SER A 339 -3.28 -27.64 -1.87
CA SER A 339 -3.83 -26.75 -0.84
C SER A 339 -4.66 -25.60 -1.42
N VAL A 340 -4.87 -25.55 -2.75
CA VAL A 340 -5.69 -24.54 -3.40
C VAL A 340 -7.17 -24.82 -3.17
N GLY A 341 -7.88 -23.87 -2.59
CA GLY A 341 -9.34 -23.81 -2.46
C GLY A 341 -9.96 -22.95 -3.57
N ASN A 342 -10.89 -22.07 -3.20
CA ASN A 342 -11.51 -21.12 -4.15
C ASN A 342 -10.74 -19.80 -4.12
N LEU A 343 -9.75 -19.63 -5.02
CA LEU A 343 -8.82 -18.52 -5.04
C LEU A 343 -9.08 -17.61 -6.25
N ILE A 344 -9.45 -16.36 -6.00
CA ILE A 344 -9.62 -15.31 -7.01
C ILE A 344 -8.35 -14.45 -7.06
N LEU A 345 -7.85 -14.20 -8.27
CA LEU A 345 -6.72 -13.35 -8.59
C LEU A 345 -7.20 -12.17 -9.45
N ASP A 346 -7.41 -11.01 -8.83
CA ASP A 346 -8.03 -9.83 -9.44
C ASP A 346 -7.01 -8.73 -9.73
N GLY A 347 -7.03 -8.17 -10.94
CA GLY A 347 -5.93 -7.35 -11.44
C GLY A 347 -4.70 -8.24 -11.64
N THR A 348 -4.86 -9.26 -12.48
CA THR A 348 -3.89 -10.35 -12.63
C THR A 348 -2.57 -9.86 -13.22
N GLU A 349 -1.50 -9.91 -12.43
CA GLU A 349 -0.14 -9.76 -12.94
C GLU A 349 0.37 -11.08 -13.53
N TYR A 350 1.56 -11.05 -14.14
CA TYR A 350 2.23 -12.23 -14.64
C TYR A 350 3.56 -12.40 -13.90
N VAL A 351 3.61 -13.30 -12.92
CA VAL A 351 4.72 -13.42 -11.96
C VAL A 351 6.08 -13.69 -12.61
N ARG A 352 6.11 -14.19 -13.83
CA ARG A 352 7.37 -14.39 -14.55
C ARG A 352 8.10 -13.09 -14.87
N ASP A 353 7.36 -11.99 -14.93
CA ASP A 353 7.95 -10.66 -15.11
C ASP A 353 8.82 -10.23 -13.92
N HIS A 354 8.53 -10.75 -12.71
CA HIS A 354 9.36 -10.52 -11.53
C HIS A 354 10.77 -11.12 -11.65
N ARG A 355 10.96 -12.08 -12.56
CA ARG A 355 12.26 -12.72 -12.79
C ARG A 355 13.20 -11.88 -13.66
N VAL A 356 12.69 -10.78 -14.20
CA VAL A 356 13.42 -9.90 -15.13
C VAL A 356 13.39 -8.49 -14.55
N ARG A 357 14.55 -7.87 -14.34
CA ARG A 357 14.62 -6.47 -13.93
C ARG A 357 14.00 -5.58 -15.00
N GLY A 358 13.19 -4.63 -14.57
CA GLY A 358 12.38 -3.84 -15.49
C GLY A 358 11.17 -4.60 -16.07
N GLY A 359 11.07 -5.92 -15.90
CA GLY A 359 9.96 -6.73 -16.40
C GLY A 359 8.63 -6.31 -15.84
N PHE A 360 8.58 -5.95 -14.56
CA PHE A 360 7.40 -5.38 -13.92
C PHE A 360 6.86 -4.13 -14.62
N GLY A 361 7.74 -3.41 -15.35
CA GLY A 361 7.39 -2.27 -16.18
C GLY A 361 7.05 -2.62 -17.63
N TRP A 362 7.69 -3.63 -18.21
CA TRP A 362 7.63 -3.90 -19.65
C TRP A 362 6.26 -4.33 -20.13
N THR A 363 5.64 -5.27 -19.43
CA THR A 363 4.40 -5.89 -19.88
C THR A 363 3.16 -5.05 -19.57
N ALA A 364 3.25 -4.10 -18.64
CA ALA A 364 2.16 -3.20 -18.30
C ALA A 364 2.20 -1.85 -19.04
N LEU A 365 3.30 -1.54 -19.73
CA LEU A 365 3.49 -0.22 -20.35
C LEU A 365 2.44 0.06 -21.44
N ASP A 366 2.13 -0.92 -22.29
CA ASP A 366 1.16 -0.73 -23.38
C ASP A 366 -0.23 -0.42 -22.82
N ASN A 367 -0.64 -1.13 -21.77
CA ASN A 367 -1.96 -0.92 -21.16
C ASN A 367 -2.11 0.43 -20.48
N ALA A 368 -1.04 0.96 -19.90
CA ALA A 368 -1.09 2.32 -19.39
C ALA A 368 -1.37 3.33 -20.52
N THR A 369 -0.85 3.07 -21.74
CA THR A 369 -1.18 3.85 -22.92
C THR A 369 -2.65 3.66 -23.33
N ASP A 370 -3.15 2.42 -23.32
CA ASP A 370 -4.56 2.13 -23.64
C ASP A 370 -5.50 2.76 -22.60
N ALA A 371 -5.13 2.70 -21.30
CA ALA A 371 -5.89 3.33 -20.24
C ALA A 371 -5.95 4.86 -20.40
N TRP A 372 -4.88 5.48 -20.88
CA TRP A 372 -4.83 6.90 -21.18
C TRP A 372 -5.56 7.25 -22.47
N HIS A 373 -5.17 6.62 -23.58
CA HIS A 373 -5.68 6.98 -24.91
C HIS A 373 -7.15 6.59 -25.10
N ASP A 374 -7.46 5.30 -25.02
CA ASP A 374 -8.81 4.79 -25.30
C ASP A 374 -9.72 4.91 -24.07
N GLY A 375 -9.17 4.69 -22.87
CA GLY A 375 -9.89 4.82 -21.62
C GLY A 375 -10.18 6.28 -21.27
N PHE A 376 -9.18 7.03 -20.84
CA PHE A 376 -9.37 8.39 -20.33
C PHE A 376 -9.78 9.39 -21.42
N LEU A 377 -8.96 9.54 -22.48
CA LEU A 377 -9.25 10.52 -23.54
C LEU A 377 -10.42 10.05 -24.43
N GLY A 378 -10.48 8.76 -24.77
CA GLY A 378 -11.53 8.21 -25.63
C GLY A 378 -12.91 8.27 -24.99
N GLU A 379 -13.04 7.89 -23.72
CA GLU A 379 -14.32 8.01 -22.99
C GLU A 379 -14.69 9.48 -22.70
N CYS A 380 -13.71 10.38 -22.55
CA CYS A 380 -13.97 11.82 -22.47
C CYS A 380 -14.67 12.34 -23.74
N ILE A 381 -14.15 12.01 -24.94
CA ILE A 381 -14.74 12.41 -26.22
C ILE A 381 -16.16 11.82 -26.35
N LYS A 382 -16.35 10.54 -26.00
CA LYS A 382 -17.66 9.87 -26.05
C LYS A 382 -18.67 10.48 -25.08
N ALA A 383 -18.23 10.89 -23.89
CA ALA A 383 -19.07 11.55 -22.90
C ALA A 383 -19.49 12.97 -23.33
N GLY A 384 -18.66 13.62 -24.15
CA GLY A 384 -18.93 14.95 -24.69
C GLY A 384 -18.69 16.11 -23.73
N PRO A 385 -18.89 17.36 -24.21
CA PRO A 385 -18.52 18.58 -23.50
C PRO A 385 -19.36 18.86 -22.26
N GLU A 386 -20.48 18.19 -22.09
CA GLU A 386 -21.34 18.31 -20.89
C GLU A 386 -20.72 17.59 -19.70
N TYR A 387 -20.03 16.46 -19.92
CA TYR A 387 -19.51 15.60 -18.87
C TYR A 387 -17.99 15.60 -18.76
N CYS A 388 -17.28 15.97 -19.83
CA CYS A 388 -15.81 16.07 -19.84
C CYS A 388 -15.36 17.47 -20.27
N ALA A 389 -14.57 18.12 -19.41
CA ALA A 389 -14.06 19.47 -19.66
C ALA A 389 -13.15 19.54 -20.90
N LEU A 390 -12.35 18.51 -21.16
CA LEU A 390 -11.42 18.46 -22.28
C LEU A 390 -12.12 18.33 -23.64
N ALA A 391 -13.36 17.80 -23.67
CA ALA A 391 -14.17 17.67 -24.88
C ALA A 391 -14.86 18.99 -25.29
N LYS A 392 -14.72 20.07 -24.51
CA LYS A 392 -15.31 21.36 -24.86
C LYS A 392 -14.74 21.88 -26.18
N PRO A 393 -15.60 22.37 -27.10
CA PRO A 393 -15.18 22.93 -28.38
C PRO A 393 -14.12 24.03 -28.20
N LYS A 394 -13.08 24.00 -29.04
CA LYS A 394 -12.08 25.06 -29.13
C LYS A 394 -12.27 25.73 -30.51
N ASP A 395 -12.32 27.05 -30.53
CA ASP A 395 -12.54 27.83 -31.77
C ASP A 395 -13.78 27.41 -32.56
N ASN A 396 -14.88 27.06 -31.87
CA ASN A 396 -16.14 26.56 -32.45
C ASN A 396 -16.02 25.25 -33.26
N LYS A 397 -14.90 24.50 -33.10
CA LYS A 397 -14.70 23.18 -33.71
C LYS A 397 -14.89 22.08 -32.68
N SER A 398 -15.53 20.99 -33.09
CA SER A 398 -15.55 19.76 -32.26
C SER A 398 -14.17 19.19 -32.11
N VAL A 399 -13.85 18.72 -30.89
CA VAL A 399 -12.56 18.11 -30.56
C VAL A 399 -12.57 16.65 -30.95
N THR A 400 -11.59 16.22 -31.76
CA THR A 400 -11.36 14.80 -32.05
C THR A 400 -10.40 14.18 -31.00
N LEU A 401 -10.34 12.85 -30.95
CA LEU A 401 -9.41 12.14 -30.06
C LEU A 401 -7.95 12.53 -30.36
N GLY A 402 -7.56 12.57 -31.66
CA GLY A 402 -6.21 12.96 -32.04
C GLY A 402 -5.86 14.43 -31.73
N ASP A 403 -6.84 15.35 -31.85
CA ASP A 403 -6.63 16.75 -31.41
C ASP A 403 -6.39 16.80 -29.89
N LEU A 404 -7.16 16.04 -29.12
CA LEU A 404 -7.05 16.01 -27.68
C LEU A 404 -5.72 15.40 -27.23
N GLU A 405 -5.31 14.29 -27.82
CA GLU A 405 -4.01 13.64 -27.59
C GLU A 405 -2.87 14.63 -27.85
N SER A 406 -2.83 15.24 -29.04
CA SER A 406 -1.79 16.21 -29.40
C SER A 406 -1.72 17.42 -28.45
N ARG A 407 -2.88 17.87 -27.97
CA ARG A 407 -2.95 18.99 -26.98
C ARG A 407 -2.36 18.56 -25.62
N MET A 408 -2.72 17.37 -25.15
CA MET A 408 -2.24 16.86 -23.85
C MET A 408 -0.75 16.55 -23.89
N ASP A 409 -0.27 15.95 -24.96
CA ASP A 409 1.15 15.72 -25.15
C ASP A 409 1.95 17.01 -25.16
N ALA A 410 1.46 18.05 -25.86
CA ALA A 410 2.10 19.37 -25.87
C ALA A 410 2.10 20.02 -24.48
N LEU A 411 0.97 19.98 -23.75
CA LEU A 411 0.85 20.50 -22.40
C LEU A 411 1.83 19.84 -21.44
N ILE A 412 1.84 18.51 -21.42
CA ILE A 412 2.65 17.72 -20.49
C ILE A 412 4.14 17.85 -20.81
N SER A 413 4.51 17.77 -22.10
CA SER A 413 5.89 17.97 -22.52
C SER A 413 6.42 19.37 -22.18
N SER A 414 5.57 20.39 -22.23
CA SER A 414 5.96 21.77 -21.86
C SER A 414 6.40 21.91 -20.40
N LEU A 415 5.90 21.05 -19.51
CA LEU A 415 6.29 21.04 -18.10
C LEU A 415 7.75 20.57 -17.90
N ALA A 416 8.29 19.79 -18.83
CA ALA A 416 9.69 19.38 -18.80
C ALA A 416 10.64 20.55 -18.99
N ASP A 417 10.27 21.51 -19.87
CA ASP A 417 11.08 22.70 -20.16
C ASP A 417 10.79 23.84 -19.18
N ARG A 418 9.53 23.93 -18.74
CA ARG A 418 9.07 25.05 -17.92
C ARG A 418 8.03 24.59 -16.89
N PRO A 419 8.45 24.25 -15.67
CA PRO A 419 7.54 24.00 -14.56
C PRO A 419 6.59 25.16 -14.30
N VAL A 420 5.35 24.87 -13.93
CA VAL A 420 4.31 25.87 -13.68
C VAL A 420 4.23 26.18 -12.19
N PRO A 421 4.31 27.49 -11.79
CA PRO A 421 4.10 27.86 -10.39
C PRO A 421 2.64 27.68 -9.99
N GLY A 422 2.41 27.18 -8.77
CA GLY A 422 1.10 27.00 -8.17
C GLY A 422 1.02 27.59 -6.77
N TYR A 423 -0.18 27.62 -6.23
CA TYR A 423 -0.44 28.05 -4.87
C TYR A 423 -1.70 27.37 -4.35
N THR A 424 -1.64 26.93 -3.09
CA THR A 424 -2.82 26.50 -2.36
C THR A 424 -2.94 27.23 -1.03
N LYS A 425 -4.13 27.24 -0.45
CA LYS A 425 -4.35 27.90 0.85
C LYS A 425 -3.71 27.16 2.00
N GLN A 426 -3.55 25.83 1.89
CA GLN A 426 -3.04 24.96 2.95
C GLN A 426 -1.53 24.82 2.88
N GLY A 427 -0.99 24.47 1.71
CA GLY A 427 0.43 24.23 1.52
C GLY A 427 1.24 25.49 1.12
N GLY A 428 0.57 26.57 0.70
CA GLY A 428 1.24 27.77 0.22
C GLY A 428 1.76 27.63 -1.22
N PRO A 429 2.99 28.11 -1.55
CA PRO A 429 3.56 28.03 -2.88
C PRO A 429 3.96 26.59 -3.22
N THR A 430 3.65 26.16 -4.44
CA THR A 430 4.01 24.86 -4.98
C THR A 430 4.50 24.97 -6.42
N LEU A 431 5.08 23.88 -6.94
CA LEU A 431 5.61 23.81 -8.29
C LEU A 431 5.07 22.57 -9.00
N ILE A 432 4.38 22.77 -10.11
CA ILE A 432 3.91 21.70 -10.97
C ILE A 432 5.07 21.35 -11.92
N THR A 433 5.76 20.23 -11.63
CA THR A 433 6.87 19.73 -12.43
C THR A 433 6.39 18.59 -13.34
N TYR A 434 7.12 18.31 -14.40
CA TYR A 434 6.84 17.18 -15.30
C TYR A 434 6.71 15.86 -14.52
N SER A 435 7.74 15.48 -13.75
CA SER A 435 7.78 14.19 -13.07
C SER A 435 6.65 14.03 -12.06
N ALA A 436 6.42 15.02 -11.19
CA ALA A 436 5.36 14.95 -10.17
C ALA A 436 3.97 14.92 -10.81
N PHE A 437 3.76 15.65 -11.91
CA PHE A 437 2.47 15.69 -12.59
C PHE A 437 2.19 14.39 -13.36
N VAL A 438 3.21 13.83 -14.03
CA VAL A 438 3.10 12.52 -14.71
C VAL A 438 2.80 11.39 -13.73
N ASP A 439 3.47 11.36 -12.57
CA ASP A 439 3.17 10.38 -11.52
C ASP A 439 1.73 10.52 -11.00
N SER A 440 1.24 11.76 -10.90
CA SER A 440 -0.15 12.02 -10.50
C SER A 440 -1.16 11.55 -11.54
N ILE A 441 -0.85 11.73 -12.82
CA ILE A 441 -1.67 11.20 -13.92
C ILE A 441 -1.68 9.68 -13.86
N TYR A 442 -0.51 9.05 -13.68
CA TYR A 442 -0.41 7.59 -13.56
C TYR A 442 -1.25 7.08 -12.38
N GLY A 443 -1.15 7.73 -11.22
CA GLY A 443 -2.00 7.42 -10.07
C GLY A 443 -3.50 7.55 -10.37
N ALA A 444 -3.91 8.59 -11.10
CA ALA A 444 -5.31 8.78 -11.48
C ALA A 444 -5.83 7.68 -12.41
N MET A 445 -4.96 7.04 -13.20
CA MET A 445 -5.38 5.92 -14.07
C MET A 445 -5.84 4.69 -13.26
N TYR A 446 -5.42 4.55 -12.00
CA TYR A 446 -5.85 3.45 -11.12
C TYR A 446 -7.33 3.51 -10.73
N ASN A 447 -7.94 4.70 -10.72
CA ASN A 447 -9.34 4.87 -10.32
C ASN A 447 -10.08 5.81 -11.27
N ALA A 448 -10.92 5.25 -12.11
CA ALA A 448 -11.67 6.01 -13.10
C ALA A 448 -12.67 7.03 -12.50
N ASN A 449 -13.03 6.92 -11.22
CA ASN A 449 -13.83 7.94 -10.53
C ASN A 449 -13.10 9.29 -10.43
N SER A 450 -11.76 9.32 -10.47
CA SER A 450 -10.96 10.54 -10.46
C SER A 450 -10.84 11.21 -11.84
N TRP A 451 -11.17 10.50 -12.92
CA TRP A 451 -10.96 11.00 -14.30
C TRP A 451 -11.68 12.31 -14.62
N PRO A 452 -12.93 12.57 -14.17
CA PRO A 452 -13.54 13.89 -14.35
C PRO A 452 -12.76 15.02 -13.71
N ALA A 453 -12.16 14.79 -12.54
CA ALA A 453 -11.32 15.78 -11.85
C ALA A 453 -9.99 15.99 -12.59
N LEU A 454 -9.36 14.91 -13.07
CA LEU A 454 -8.16 15.00 -13.91
C LEU A 454 -8.43 15.78 -15.21
N ALA A 455 -9.54 15.49 -15.89
CA ALA A 455 -9.92 16.20 -17.11
C ALA A 455 -10.12 17.71 -16.87
N GLN A 456 -10.73 18.09 -15.75
CA GLN A 456 -10.87 19.48 -15.37
C GLN A 456 -9.52 20.13 -15.03
N THR A 457 -8.66 19.39 -14.31
CA THR A 457 -7.31 19.84 -13.95
C THR A 457 -6.47 20.14 -15.19
N LEU A 458 -6.47 19.24 -16.16
CA LEU A 458 -5.76 19.41 -17.43
C LEU A 458 -6.32 20.58 -18.26
N TYR A 459 -7.65 20.70 -18.35
CA TYR A 459 -8.32 21.81 -19.03
C TYR A 459 -7.95 23.17 -18.42
N ASP A 460 -7.97 23.26 -17.08
CA ASP A 460 -7.64 24.48 -16.35
C ASP A 460 -6.15 24.83 -16.52
N LEU A 461 -5.28 23.83 -16.45
CA LEU A 461 -3.83 24.02 -16.60
C LEU A 461 -3.48 24.50 -18.03
N GLU A 462 -4.14 23.95 -19.07
CA GLU A 462 -3.99 24.41 -20.45
C GLU A 462 -4.46 25.86 -20.62
N ALA A 463 -5.45 26.29 -19.84
CA ALA A 463 -5.94 27.67 -19.81
C ALA A 463 -5.10 28.60 -18.91
N GLY A 464 -4.03 28.11 -18.31
CA GLY A 464 -3.14 28.87 -17.42
C GLY A 464 -3.61 28.94 -15.96
N ASN A 465 -4.67 28.21 -15.58
CA ASN A 465 -5.11 28.11 -14.19
C ASN A 465 -4.50 26.86 -13.54
N SER A 466 -3.53 27.06 -12.64
CA SER A 466 -2.80 26.02 -11.95
C SER A 466 -3.43 25.53 -10.63
N THR A 467 -4.61 26.05 -10.23
CA THR A 467 -5.18 25.81 -8.90
C THR A 467 -5.42 24.33 -8.59
N LEU A 468 -6.08 23.59 -9.48
CA LEU A 468 -6.35 22.15 -9.27
C LEU A 468 -5.06 21.34 -9.39
N ALA A 469 -4.16 21.66 -10.32
CA ALA A 469 -2.87 21.01 -10.44
C ALA A 469 -2.00 21.23 -9.19
N ALA A 470 -2.01 22.44 -8.62
CA ALA A 470 -1.34 22.73 -7.36
C ALA A 470 -1.89 21.87 -6.21
N ALA A 471 -3.21 21.73 -6.11
CA ALA A 471 -3.83 20.87 -5.10
C ALA A 471 -3.47 19.38 -5.27
N MET A 472 -3.32 18.93 -6.53
CA MET A 472 -2.78 17.59 -6.81
C MET A 472 -1.35 17.39 -6.28
N MET A 473 -0.54 18.44 -6.24
CA MET A 473 0.86 18.37 -5.81
C MET A 473 1.04 18.43 -4.28
N GLU A 474 0.02 18.82 -3.53
CA GLU A 474 0.09 18.92 -2.06
C GLU A 474 0.11 17.58 -1.32
N ARG A 475 0.09 16.49 -2.02
CA ARG A 475 -0.21 15.14 -1.51
C ARG A 475 0.70 14.59 -0.43
N ASN A 476 1.94 15.02 -0.40
CA ASN A 476 3.00 14.20 0.17
C ASN A 476 3.53 14.70 1.50
N TRP A 477 2.99 15.80 2.01
CA TRP A 477 3.46 16.30 3.28
C TRP A 477 2.35 17.08 4.00
N TYR A 478 1.95 16.57 5.15
CA TYR A 478 1.02 17.23 6.04
C TYR A 478 1.66 17.39 7.42
N PHE A 479 1.78 18.60 7.89
CA PHE A 479 2.16 18.91 9.25
C PHE A 479 1.04 19.68 9.92
N ASP A 480 0.49 19.14 11.00
CA ASP A 480 -0.49 19.84 11.84
C ASP A 480 0.23 20.37 13.10
N PRO A 481 0.47 21.70 13.18
CA PRO A 481 1.13 22.28 14.34
C PRO A 481 0.29 22.21 15.62
N GLU A 482 -1.02 21.94 15.52
CA GLU A 482 -1.93 21.83 16.64
C GLU A 482 -2.04 20.39 17.17
N GLN A 483 -1.60 19.40 16.40
CA GLN A 483 -1.53 18.02 16.90
C GLN A 483 -0.32 17.87 17.83
N PRO A 484 -0.53 17.40 19.08
CA PRO A 484 0.58 17.11 19.96
C PRO A 484 1.45 16.01 19.32
N CYS A 485 2.76 16.23 19.25
CA CYS A 485 3.70 15.19 18.83
C CYS A 485 3.41 13.91 19.62
N SER A 486 3.08 12.83 18.92
CA SER A 486 2.91 11.53 19.54
C SER A 486 4.22 11.16 20.24
N ARG A 487 4.16 10.94 21.56
CA ARG A 487 5.32 10.48 22.35
C ARG A 487 5.49 8.95 22.29
N THR A 488 4.56 8.25 21.65
CA THR A 488 4.71 6.84 21.39
C THR A 488 5.67 6.65 20.22
N PRO A 489 6.68 5.77 20.34
CA PRO A 489 7.49 5.42 19.20
C PRO A 489 6.58 4.85 18.12
N GLU A 490 6.40 5.58 17.04
CA GLU A 490 5.73 5.05 15.85
C GLU A 490 6.63 3.97 15.24
N VAL A 491 6.02 2.84 14.89
CA VAL A 491 6.71 1.85 14.06
C VAL A 491 6.89 2.51 12.70
N PRO A 492 8.13 2.65 12.19
CA PRO A 492 8.35 3.28 10.90
C PRO A 492 7.58 2.53 9.81
N SER A 493 7.05 3.25 8.84
CA SER A 493 6.36 2.63 7.72
C SER A 493 7.33 1.79 6.89
N SER A 494 6.82 0.74 6.26
CA SER A 494 7.62 -0.22 5.48
C SER A 494 7.61 0.08 3.97
N GLU A 495 7.68 1.35 3.60
CA GLU A 495 7.54 1.77 2.20
C GLU A 495 8.59 1.15 1.27
N GLU A 496 9.84 0.98 1.74
CA GLU A 496 10.93 0.44 0.93
C GLU A 496 10.81 -1.07 0.70
N LEU A 497 10.01 -1.76 1.51
CA LEU A 497 9.89 -3.22 1.46
C LEU A 497 9.48 -3.74 0.09
N GLY A 498 8.54 -3.09 -0.58
CA GLY A 498 8.13 -3.54 -1.90
C GLY A 498 9.26 -3.50 -2.93
N THR A 499 10.21 -2.53 -2.85
CA THR A 499 11.43 -2.55 -3.65
C THR A 499 12.31 -3.74 -3.32
N LEU A 500 12.48 -4.04 -2.02
CA LEU A 500 13.26 -5.19 -1.58
C LEU A 500 12.66 -6.51 -2.07
N VAL A 501 11.34 -6.65 -2.09
CA VAL A 501 10.65 -7.82 -2.65
C VAL A 501 10.91 -7.95 -4.15
N ILE A 502 10.69 -6.87 -4.93
CA ILE A 502 10.96 -6.87 -6.38
C ILE A 502 12.40 -7.25 -6.67
N CYS A 503 13.36 -6.67 -5.93
CA CYS A 503 14.77 -6.95 -6.13
C CYS A 503 15.16 -8.37 -5.69
N ALA A 504 14.54 -8.90 -4.62
CA ALA A 504 14.75 -10.28 -4.21
C ALA A 504 14.25 -11.28 -5.28
N ASP A 505 13.04 -11.05 -5.81
CA ASP A 505 12.46 -11.92 -6.82
C ASP A 505 13.21 -11.89 -8.17
N SER A 506 13.91 -10.79 -8.47
CA SER A 506 14.70 -10.63 -9.71
C SER A 506 16.22 -10.64 -9.48
N TYR A 507 16.70 -11.18 -8.36
CA TYR A 507 18.12 -11.09 -7.95
C TYR A 507 19.11 -11.67 -8.96
N ASP A 508 18.69 -12.68 -9.74
CA ASP A 508 19.48 -13.39 -10.74
C ASP A 508 19.17 -12.94 -12.18
N ALA A 509 18.46 -11.84 -12.33
CA ALA A 509 18.25 -11.24 -13.64
C ALA A 509 19.59 -10.83 -14.26
N SER A 510 19.78 -11.22 -15.51
CA SER A 510 21.03 -11.03 -16.25
C SER A 510 21.07 -9.64 -16.88
N GLU A 511 21.58 -8.67 -16.17
CA GLU A 511 21.79 -7.33 -16.72
C GLU A 511 23.23 -6.86 -16.55
N PRO A 512 23.70 -5.99 -17.47
CA PRO A 512 24.97 -5.31 -17.30
C PRO A 512 24.98 -4.43 -16.05
N ASP A 513 26.06 -4.45 -15.28
CA ASP A 513 26.30 -3.49 -14.20
C ASP A 513 26.67 -2.09 -14.73
N ASP A 514 26.38 -1.83 -15.97
CA ASP A 514 26.68 -0.61 -16.70
C ASP A 514 25.51 0.39 -16.62
N LEU A 515 25.75 1.58 -16.12
CA LEU A 515 24.76 2.63 -16.01
C LEU A 515 24.23 3.10 -17.38
N ASP A 516 25.00 2.93 -18.45
CA ASP A 516 24.56 3.26 -19.82
C ASP A 516 23.47 2.31 -20.31
N TRP A 517 23.50 1.04 -19.87
CA TRP A 517 22.41 0.10 -20.11
C TRP A 517 21.13 0.55 -19.42
N TRP A 518 21.20 0.94 -18.14
CA TRP A 518 20.07 1.44 -17.38
C TRP A 518 19.50 2.73 -17.96
N LEU A 519 20.36 3.64 -18.43
CA LEU A 519 19.94 4.85 -19.13
C LEU A 519 19.19 4.52 -20.43
N SER A 520 19.66 3.51 -21.17
CA SER A 520 19.00 3.03 -22.38
C SER A 520 17.66 2.39 -22.07
N LEU A 521 17.56 1.60 -21.00
CA LEU A 521 16.31 1.03 -20.52
C LEU A 521 15.30 2.14 -20.18
N TRP A 522 15.71 3.14 -19.41
CA TRP A 522 14.83 4.26 -19.07
C TRP A 522 14.30 5.00 -20.30
N LYS A 523 15.15 5.29 -21.27
CA LYS A 523 14.75 5.91 -22.54
C LYS A 523 13.75 5.04 -23.30
N ASN A 524 13.98 3.75 -23.37
CA ASN A 524 13.07 2.81 -24.05
C ASN A 524 11.70 2.78 -23.35
N MET A 525 11.67 2.67 -22.01
CA MET A 525 10.44 2.63 -21.24
C MET A 525 9.66 3.93 -21.37
N THR A 526 10.31 5.08 -21.29
CA THR A 526 9.65 6.40 -21.41
C THR A 526 9.21 6.71 -22.83
N THR A 527 9.93 6.21 -23.85
CA THR A 527 9.51 6.32 -25.26
C THR A 527 8.30 5.44 -25.55
N GLN A 528 8.26 4.24 -25.00
CA GLN A 528 7.14 3.33 -25.16
C GLN A 528 5.88 3.86 -24.45
N ASN A 529 6.05 4.41 -23.24
CA ASN A 529 4.97 4.96 -22.43
C ASN A 529 5.47 6.04 -21.50
N TRP A 530 5.16 7.29 -21.75
CA TRP A 530 5.61 8.40 -20.92
C TRP A 530 4.92 8.42 -19.54
N ILE A 531 3.70 7.85 -19.41
CA ILE A 531 2.92 7.87 -18.17
C ILE A 531 3.52 6.92 -17.13
N ALA A 532 3.71 5.64 -17.49
CA ALA A 532 4.16 4.61 -16.56
C ALA A 532 5.67 4.35 -16.61
N GLY A 533 6.31 4.61 -17.76
CA GLY A 533 7.71 4.22 -18.00
C GLY A 533 8.69 4.86 -17.03
N ASN A 534 8.45 6.11 -16.66
CA ASN A 534 9.29 6.83 -15.68
C ASN A 534 9.16 6.23 -14.28
N SER A 535 7.95 6.15 -13.74
CA SER A 535 7.69 5.62 -12.40
C SER A 535 8.17 4.17 -12.25
N ARG A 536 7.93 3.35 -13.26
CA ARG A 536 8.34 1.95 -13.26
C ARG A 536 9.84 1.77 -13.32
N PHE A 537 10.52 2.57 -14.13
CA PHE A 537 11.97 2.57 -14.17
C PHE A 537 12.60 2.87 -12.81
N TYR A 538 12.14 3.94 -12.16
CA TYR A 538 12.66 4.30 -10.83
C TYR A 538 12.25 3.30 -9.73
N GLY A 539 11.20 2.52 -9.93
CA GLY A 539 10.82 1.42 -9.07
C GLY A 539 11.77 0.22 -9.12
N VAL A 540 12.48 0.00 -10.24
CA VAL A 540 13.40 -1.14 -10.45
C VAL A 540 14.89 -0.76 -10.39
N LEU A 541 15.25 0.51 -10.65
CA LEU A 541 16.64 0.98 -10.60
C LEU A 541 17.35 0.66 -9.26
N PRO A 542 16.68 0.70 -8.08
CA PRO A 542 17.30 0.35 -6.80
C PRO A 542 17.84 -1.07 -6.75
N CYS A 543 17.31 -2.00 -7.56
CA CYS A 543 17.75 -3.40 -7.58
C CYS A 543 19.20 -3.57 -8.03
N ARG A 544 19.74 -2.58 -8.75
CA ARG A 544 21.16 -2.53 -9.14
C ARG A 544 22.09 -2.63 -7.91
N HIS A 545 21.67 -2.12 -6.76
CA HIS A 545 22.45 -2.14 -5.52
C HIS A 545 22.06 -3.26 -4.55
N PHE A 546 20.92 -3.94 -4.79
CA PHE A 546 20.45 -5.00 -3.92
C PHE A 546 21.46 -6.15 -3.78
N GLY A 547 22.01 -6.64 -4.91
CA GLY A 547 22.95 -7.74 -4.96
C GLY A 547 24.28 -7.48 -4.22
N THR A 548 24.64 -6.20 -3.96
CA THR A 548 25.82 -5.84 -3.18
C THR A 548 25.72 -6.34 -1.74
N TYR A 549 24.52 -6.29 -1.15
CA TYR A 549 24.28 -6.65 0.25
C TYR A 549 23.61 -8.02 0.38
N TRP A 550 22.75 -8.37 -0.56
CA TRP A 550 21.96 -9.62 -0.55
C TRP A 550 22.11 -10.36 -1.89
N PRO A 551 23.28 -10.90 -2.17
CA PRO A 551 23.58 -11.51 -3.50
C PRO A 551 22.70 -12.72 -3.79
N LYS A 552 22.13 -13.34 -2.75
CA LYS A 552 21.23 -14.48 -2.92
C LYS A 552 20.17 -14.47 -1.81
N PRO A 553 18.89 -14.23 -2.14
CA PRO A 553 17.77 -14.50 -1.24
C PRO A 553 17.74 -15.97 -0.79
N ALA A 554 17.12 -16.25 0.35
CA ALA A 554 17.10 -17.62 0.87
C ALA A 554 16.26 -18.55 -0.01
N GLU A 555 15.15 -18.06 -0.57
CA GLU A 555 14.32 -18.78 -1.54
C GLU A 555 13.66 -17.80 -2.51
N VAL A 556 13.58 -18.19 -3.78
CA VAL A 556 12.82 -17.49 -4.81
C VAL A 556 12.12 -18.52 -5.68
N PHE A 557 10.85 -18.30 -6.02
CA PHE A 557 10.11 -19.22 -6.87
C PHE A 557 10.60 -19.15 -8.33
N ARG A 558 10.98 -20.30 -8.88
CA ARG A 558 11.44 -20.47 -10.28
C ARG A 558 10.72 -21.60 -11.01
N GLY A 559 9.71 -22.18 -10.35
CA GLY A 559 8.93 -23.30 -10.88
C GLY A 559 8.02 -22.91 -12.04
N ASP A 560 7.39 -23.91 -12.61
CA ASP A 560 6.36 -23.75 -13.63
C ASP A 560 5.03 -23.32 -13.01
N LEU A 561 4.16 -22.68 -13.81
CA LEU A 561 2.84 -22.24 -13.39
C LEU A 561 1.71 -23.18 -13.83
N ASN A 562 2.03 -24.36 -14.31
CA ASN A 562 1.08 -25.32 -14.88
C ASN A 562 0.89 -26.60 -14.05
N HIS A 563 1.20 -26.57 -12.75
CA HIS A 563 0.94 -27.69 -11.88
C HIS A 563 -0.57 -28.00 -11.84
N THR A 564 -0.91 -29.30 -11.75
CA THR A 564 -2.30 -29.70 -11.55
C THR A 564 -2.77 -29.27 -10.17
N LEU A 565 -3.72 -28.34 -10.13
CA LEU A 565 -4.26 -27.79 -8.90
C LEU A 565 -5.44 -28.63 -8.39
N LYS A 566 -5.63 -28.70 -7.06
CA LYS A 566 -6.82 -29.29 -6.44
C LYS A 566 -8.10 -28.63 -6.93
N ASN A 567 -8.12 -27.32 -7.04
CA ASN A 567 -9.18 -26.52 -7.63
C ASN A 567 -8.56 -25.49 -8.59
N PRO A 568 -9.13 -25.29 -9.79
CA PRO A 568 -8.65 -24.23 -10.67
C PRO A 568 -8.89 -22.85 -10.07
N VAL A 569 -8.01 -21.90 -10.35
CA VAL A 569 -8.15 -20.51 -9.90
C VAL A 569 -9.01 -19.67 -10.85
N LEU A 570 -9.66 -18.63 -10.31
CA LEU A 570 -10.38 -17.64 -11.10
C LEU A 570 -9.52 -16.40 -11.25
N LEU A 571 -9.15 -16.07 -12.49
CA LEU A 571 -8.43 -14.87 -12.86
C LEU A 571 -9.44 -13.77 -13.24
N ILE A 572 -9.18 -12.54 -12.82
CA ILE A 572 -9.89 -11.35 -13.30
C ILE A 572 -8.83 -10.38 -13.80
N ALA A 573 -8.98 -9.92 -15.04
CA ALA A 573 -8.06 -8.95 -15.62
C ALA A 573 -8.82 -7.93 -16.47
N GLU A 574 -8.41 -6.66 -16.39
CA GLU A 574 -9.14 -5.54 -16.95
C GLU A 574 -8.55 -4.99 -18.23
N THR A 575 -9.44 -4.46 -19.08
CA THR A 575 -9.07 -3.89 -20.38
C THR A 575 -8.23 -2.63 -20.22
N TYR A 576 -8.63 -1.72 -19.33
CA TYR A 576 -7.94 -0.44 -19.12
C TYR A 576 -7.27 -0.36 -17.76
N ASP A 577 -6.60 -1.46 -17.36
CA ASP A 577 -5.78 -1.51 -16.15
C ASP A 577 -4.36 -1.00 -16.44
N PRO A 578 -3.92 0.12 -15.82
CA PRO A 578 -2.61 0.70 -16.08
C PRO A 578 -1.46 -0.08 -15.43
N ALA A 579 -1.75 -1.02 -14.52
CA ALA A 579 -0.77 -1.73 -13.73
C ALA A 579 -0.64 -3.21 -14.10
N THR A 580 -1.76 -3.91 -14.18
CA THR A 580 -1.85 -5.36 -14.41
C THR A 580 -2.76 -5.67 -15.60
N PRO A 581 -2.26 -5.48 -16.83
CA PRO A 581 -3.07 -5.48 -18.04
C PRO A 581 -3.74 -6.82 -18.34
N LEU A 582 -4.88 -6.78 -19.02
CA LEU A 582 -5.64 -7.96 -19.47
C LEU A 582 -4.76 -9.02 -20.15
N ARG A 583 -3.76 -8.59 -20.92
CA ARG A 583 -2.81 -9.51 -21.57
C ARG A 583 -2.01 -10.37 -20.58
N ASN A 584 -1.75 -9.88 -19.35
CA ASN A 584 -1.07 -10.68 -18.33
C ASN A 584 -1.98 -11.81 -17.85
N GLY A 585 -3.27 -11.54 -17.64
CA GLY A 585 -4.26 -12.56 -17.35
C GLY A 585 -4.35 -13.62 -18.45
N ARG A 586 -4.31 -13.20 -19.73
CA ARG A 586 -4.32 -14.11 -20.89
C ARG A 586 -3.06 -14.96 -20.97
N ARG A 587 -1.87 -14.39 -20.75
CA ARG A 587 -0.62 -15.15 -20.68
C ARG A 587 -0.62 -16.18 -19.57
N LEU A 588 -1.12 -15.78 -18.40
CA LEU A 588 -1.24 -16.70 -17.26
C LEU A 588 -2.25 -17.80 -17.54
N LEU A 589 -3.39 -17.49 -18.13
CA LEU A 589 -4.39 -18.48 -18.54
C LEU A 589 -3.79 -19.49 -19.54
N GLU A 590 -3.04 -19.02 -20.55
CA GLU A 590 -2.36 -19.89 -21.52
C GLU A 590 -1.37 -20.84 -20.83
N GLU A 591 -0.59 -20.37 -19.87
CA GLU A 591 0.37 -21.19 -19.15
C GLU A 591 -0.28 -22.15 -18.16
N MET A 592 -1.30 -21.71 -17.41
CA MET A 592 -2.02 -22.55 -16.44
C MET A 592 -3.00 -23.54 -17.09
N GLY A 593 -3.46 -23.27 -18.29
CA GLY A 593 -4.39 -24.11 -19.04
C GLY A 593 -5.69 -24.40 -18.28
N SER A 594 -6.04 -25.68 -18.09
CA SER A 594 -7.25 -26.09 -17.39
C SER A 594 -7.29 -25.73 -15.90
N ASN A 595 -6.14 -25.35 -15.31
CA ASN A 595 -6.04 -24.93 -13.90
C ASN A 595 -6.49 -23.49 -13.64
N ALA A 596 -6.96 -22.79 -14.66
CA ALA A 596 -7.47 -21.42 -14.53
C ALA A 596 -8.71 -21.17 -15.41
N ARG A 597 -9.49 -20.16 -15.02
CA ARG A 597 -10.51 -19.51 -15.86
C ARG A 597 -10.32 -18.00 -15.75
N LEU A 598 -10.50 -17.29 -16.84
CA LEU A 598 -10.31 -15.85 -16.92
C LEU A 598 -11.63 -15.13 -17.14
N ILE A 599 -11.90 -14.12 -16.34
CA ILE A 599 -12.86 -13.06 -16.66
C ILE A 599 -12.07 -11.93 -17.29
N ALA A 600 -12.30 -11.71 -18.61
CA ALA A 600 -11.89 -10.48 -19.27
C ALA A 600 -12.89 -9.38 -18.87
N HIS A 601 -12.53 -8.59 -17.87
CA HIS A 601 -13.37 -7.52 -17.37
C HIS A 601 -13.16 -6.27 -18.22
N HIS A 602 -14.17 -5.91 -19.02
CA HIS A 602 -14.12 -4.71 -19.86
C HIS A 602 -14.53 -3.49 -19.04
N GLY A 603 -13.61 -3.03 -18.22
CA GLY A 603 -13.75 -1.95 -17.26
C GLY A 603 -12.57 -0.98 -17.26
N TYR A 604 -12.51 -0.13 -16.23
CA TYR A 604 -11.63 1.03 -16.17
C TYR A 604 -10.94 1.14 -14.81
N GLY A 605 -9.65 1.32 -14.85
CA GLY A 605 -8.83 1.42 -13.65
C GLY A 605 -8.15 0.12 -13.26
N HIS A 606 -7.55 0.09 -12.08
CA HIS A 606 -6.78 -1.05 -11.61
C HIS A 606 -7.63 -2.03 -10.82
N SER A 607 -7.69 -3.30 -11.26
CA SER A 607 -8.54 -4.38 -10.72
C SER A 607 -10.06 -4.12 -10.89
N SER A 608 -10.93 -5.10 -10.61
CA SER A 608 -12.39 -5.04 -10.84
C SER A 608 -13.13 -4.13 -9.84
N ARG A 609 -12.73 -2.85 -9.77
CA ARG A 609 -13.31 -1.86 -8.84
C ARG A 609 -14.59 -1.23 -9.33
N ASP A 610 -14.78 -1.16 -10.64
CA ASP A 610 -16.02 -0.71 -11.23
C ASP A 610 -17.09 -1.81 -11.18
N THR A 611 -18.36 -1.41 -11.19
CA THR A 611 -19.47 -2.33 -10.98
C THR A 611 -19.74 -3.17 -12.23
N SER A 612 -19.73 -4.49 -12.09
CA SER A 612 -20.16 -5.45 -13.10
C SER A 612 -20.90 -6.62 -12.46
N LYS A 613 -22.21 -6.72 -12.68
CA LYS A 613 -23.01 -7.85 -12.20
C LYS A 613 -22.54 -9.18 -12.77
N CYS A 614 -22.00 -9.18 -13.99
CA CYS A 614 -21.43 -10.36 -14.62
C CYS A 614 -20.23 -10.86 -13.82
N THR A 615 -19.21 -10.02 -13.60
CA THR A 615 -18.02 -10.33 -12.81
C THR A 615 -18.38 -10.75 -11.39
N ASP A 616 -19.23 -9.97 -10.71
CA ASP A 616 -19.63 -10.24 -9.33
C ASP A 616 -20.40 -11.56 -9.18
N SER A 617 -21.26 -11.90 -10.13
CA SER A 617 -22.04 -13.14 -10.09
C SER A 617 -21.14 -14.36 -10.27
N ILE A 618 -20.18 -14.32 -11.20
CA ILE A 618 -19.22 -15.40 -11.42
C ILE A 618 -18.30 -15.56 -10.22
N ALA A 619 -17.70 -14.46 -9.72
CA ALA A 619 -16.83 -14.45 -8.57
C ALA A 619 -17.52 -15.01 -7.32
N LYS A 620 -18.79 -14.61 -7.08
CA LYS A 620 -19.62 -15.12 -5.99
C LYS A 620 -19.91 -16.62 -6.14
N ALA A 621 -20.35 -17.07 -7.31
CA ALA A 621 -20.62 -18.49 -7.56
C ALA A 621 -19.38 -19.34 -7.33
N TYR A 622 -18.22 -18.83 -7.72
CA TYR A 622 -16.95 -19.51 -7.51
C TYR A 622 -16.57 -19.57 -6.00
N ILE A 623 -16.65 -18.47 -5.27
CA ILE A 623 -16.33 -18.46 -3.83
C ILE A 623 -17.31 -19.32 -3.04
N LEU A 624 -18.61 -19.28 -3.35
CA LEU A 624 -19.63 -20.04 -2.62
C LEU A 624 -19.56 -21.54 -2.90
N ASN A 625 -19.40 -21.91 -4.17
CA ASN A 625 -19.65 -23.30 -4.61
C ASN A 625 -18.51 -23.89 -5.46
N GLY A 626 -17.46 -23.13 -5.77
CA GLY A 626 -16.41 -23.56 -6.71
C GLY A 626 -16.86 -23.58 -8.17
N THR A 627 -18.02 -22.95 -8.48
CA THR A 627 -18.57 -22.96 -9.86
C THR A 627 -17.78 -21.98 -10.73
N LEU A 628 -17.19 -22.49 -11.79
CA LEU A 628 -16.43 -21.74 -12.79
C LEU A 628 -17.18 -21.71 -14.12
N PRO A 629 -16.92 -20.71 -14.99
CA PRO A 629 -17.40 -20.74 -16.36
C PRO A 629 -16.88 -21.96 -17.14
N ASP A 630 -17.68 -22.47 -18.09
CA ASP A 630 -17.25 -23.56 -18.96
C ASP A 630 -16.15 -23.11 -19.92
N GLU A 631 -16.24 -21.88 -20.42
CA GLU A 631 -15.25 -21.29 -21.31
C GLU A 631 -13.98 -20.88 -20.55
N ALA A 632 -12.83 -20.99 -21.20
CA ALA A 632 -11.55 -20.61 -20.61
C ALA A 632 -11.48 -19.09 -20.32
N GLU A 633 -12.05 -18.25 -21.21
CA GLU A 633 -12.17 -16.80 -21.08
C GLU A 633 -13.64 -16.38 -21.23
N THR A 634 -14.15 -15.61 -20.27
CA THR A 634 -15.51 -15.05 -20.26
C THR A 634 -15.46 -13.54 -20.25
N ASN A 635 -16.18 -12.89 -21.16
CA ASN A 635 -16.21 -11.44 -21.25
C ASN A 635 -17.31 -10.86 -20.35
N CYS A 636 -16.95 -9.98 -19.42
CA CYS A 636 -17.83 -9.19 -18.59
C CYS A 636 -17.60 -7.70 -18.82
N TYR A 637 -18.63 -6.89 -18.68
CA TYR A 637 -18.55 -5.45 -18.97
C TYR A 637 -18.94 -4.64 -17.75
N ALA A 638 -18.26 -3.50 -17.53
CA ALA A 638 -18.65 -2.50 -16.55
C ALA A 638 -20.04 -1.94 -16.87
N GLU A 639 -20.87 -1.75 -15.84
CA GLU A 639 -22.25 -1.23 -16.01
C GLU A 639 -22.27 0.28 -16.23
N GLU A 640 -21.28 0.99 -15.76
CA GLU A 640 -21.16 2.44 -15.86
C GLU A 640 -19.83 2.80 -16.52
N LYS A 641 -19.81 3.93 -17.23
CA LYS A 641 -18.60 4.42 -17.89
C LYS A 641 -18.03 5.62 -17.16
N PRO A 642 -16.70 5.86 -17.25
CA PRO A 642 -16.09 7.10 -16.77
C PRO A 642 -16.81 8.33 -17.28
N TYR A 643 -16.81 9.40 -16.49
CA TYR A 643 -17.56 10.64 -16.72
C TYR A 643 -19.09 10.53 -16.58
N LEU A 644 -19.69 9.33 -16.73
CA LEU A 644 -21.13 9.08 -16.71
C LEU A 644 -21.61 8.36 -15.43
N TYR A 645 -20.78 8.21 -14.43
CA TYR A 645 -21.14 7.55 -13.16
C TYR A 645 -22.35 8.21 -12.50
N GLY A 646 -23.40 7.41 -12.28
CA GLY A 646 -24.66 7.85 -11.66
C GLY A 646 -25.59 8.65 -12.56
N VAL A 647 -25.23 8.90 -13.83
CA VAL A 647 -26.04 9.71 -14.77
C VAL A 647 -27.42 9.14 -15.02
N GLY A 648 -27.57 7.82 -15.06
CA GLY A 648 -28.89 7.17 -15.28
C GLY A 648 -29.80 7.06 -14.04
N LYS A 649 -29.27 7.33 -12.84
CA LYS A 649 -29.98 7.10 -11.55
C LYS A 649 -30.73 8.34 -11.02
N LYS A 650 -30.40 9.54 -11.51
CA LYS A 650 -31.07 10.81 -11.14
C LYS A 650 -31.56 11.47 -12.43
N GLY A 651 -32.83 11.90 -12.46
CA GLY A 651 -33.42 12.50 -13.67
C GLY A 651 -32.60 13.69 -14.21
N PRO A 652 -32.76 14.07 -15.49
CA PRO A 652 -31.90 15.00 -16.22
C PRO A 652 -31.63 16.33 -15.54
N THR A 653 -32.59 16.88 -14.79
CA THR A 653 -32.48 18.18 -14.11
C THR A 653 -31.63 18.19 -12.88
N ALA A 654 -31.45 17.05 -12.20
CA ALA A 654 -30.59 16.94 -11.01
C ALA A 654 -29.10 16.82 -11.36
N LEU A 655 -28.80 16.38 -12.58
CA LEU A 655 -27.45 16.11 -13.07
C LEU A 655 -26.72 17.36 -13.57
N VAL A 656 -27.46 18.27 -14.23
CA VAL A 656 -26.89 19.54 -14.71
C VAL A 656 -26.40 20.40 -13.54
N LYS A 657 -27.13 20.40 -12.39
CA LYS A 657 -26.67 21.06 -11.17
C LYS A 657 -25.47 20.35 -10.54
N SER A 658 -25.41 19.01 -10.56
CA SER A 658 -24.31 18.26 -9.94
C SER A 658 -23.00 18.35 -10.74
N ALA A 659 -23.05 18.53 -12.05
CA ALA A 659 -21.85 18.71 -12.87
C ALA A 659 -21.23 20.11 -12.72
N GLN A 660 -22.02 21.12 -12.44
CA GLN A 660 -21.56 22.48 -12.19
C GLN A 660 -21.04 22.71 -10.74
N GLU A 661 -21.46 21.85 -9.79
CA GLU A 661 -21.07 21.92 -8.38
C GLU A 661 -20.14 20.78 -7.94
N LYS A 662 -19.48 20.08 -8.89
CA LYS A 662 -18.52 19.05 -8.51
C LYS A 662 -17.35 19.68 -7.76
N ASP A 663 -17.23 19.33 -6.49
CA ASP A 663 -16.06 19.66 -5.68
C ASP A 663 -14.88 18.78 -6.11
N TYR A 664 -14.18 19.22 -7.15
CA TYR A 664 -13.02 18.51 -7.69
C TYR A 664 -11.87 18.40 -6.67
N LEU A 665 -11.77 19.35 -5.74
CA LEU A 665 -10.79 19.26 -4.63
C LEU A 665 -11.14 18.12 -3.68
N ARG A 666 -12.42 17.90 -3.41
CA ARG A 666 -12.88 16.75 -2.61
C ARG A 666 -12.62 15.44 -3.34
N ILE A 667 -12.93 15.37 -4.65
CA ILE A 667 -12.66 14.17 -5.45
C ILE A 667 -11.17 13.83 -5.45
N TRP A 668 -10.30 14.83 -5.58
CA TRP A 668 -8.86 14.63 -5.47
C TRP A 668 -8.44 14.13 -4.09
N ARG A 669 -8.96 14.70 -3.03
CA ARG A 669 -8.65 14.25 -1.67
C ARG A 669 -9.06 12.79 -1.45
N GLU A 670 -10.29 12.45 -1.80
CA GLU A 670 -10.79 11.07 -1.70
C GLU A 670 -9.95 10.09 -2.53
N HIS A 671 -9.57 10.49 -3.73
CA HIS A 671 -8.70 9.67 -4.60
C HIS A 671 -7.31 9.47 -4.00
N LEU A 672 -6.73 10.51 -3.42
CA LEU A 672 -5.41 10.46 -2.80
C LEU A 672 -5.41 9.63 -1.53
N GLU A 673 -6.43 9.75 -0.71
CA GLU A 673 -6.63 8.89 0.44
C GLU A 673 -6.75 7.42 0.02
N GLU A 674 -7.46 7.14 -1.07
CA GLU A 674 -7.56 5.79 -1.63
C GLU A 674 -6.21 5.28 -2.15
N LEU A 675 -5.47 6.07 -2.91
CA LEU A 675 -4.14 5.67 -3.40
C LEU A 675 -3.15 5.40 -2.26
N ALA A 676 -3.15 6.22 -1.21
CA ALA A 676 -2.32 6.02 -0.01
C ALA A 676 -2.55 4.65 0.63
N LEU A 677 -3.77 4.18 0.56
CA LEU A 677 -4.17 2.90 1.12
C LEU A 677 -3.72 1.69 0.29
N TRP A 678 -3.52 1.87 -1.03
CA TRP A 678 -3.16 0.79 -1.94
C TRP A 678 -1.65 0.71 -2.21
N ASN A 679 -1.03 1.85 -2.33
CA ASN A 679 0.40 1.96 -2.54
C ASN A 679 0.92 3.29 -1.98
N PRO A 680 1.47 3.30 -0.77
CA PRO A 680 2.08 4.50 -0.19
C PRO A 680 3.12 5.15 -1.11
N ARG A 681 3.76 4.37 -2.00
CA ARG A 681 4.75 4.87 -2.96
C ARG A 681 4.18 5.73 -4.08
N LEU A 682 2.94 5.48 -4.53
CA LEU A 682 2.30 6.36 -5.50
C LEU A 682 2.10 7.78 -4.93
N LEU A 683 2.23 7.93 -3.63
CA LEU A 683 2.19 9.21 -2.93
C LEU A 683 3.58 9.75 -2.58
N ALA A 684 4.58 8.90 -2.50
CA ALA A 684 5.96 9.27 -2.14
C ALA A 684 6.89 9.47 -3.35
N ALA A 685 6.46 9.09 -4.55
CA ALA A 685 7.18 9.32 -5.79
C ALA A 685 6.85 10.72 -6.35
#